data_6819752973c771089e76f0dbaee75e5b
#
_entry.id   6819752973c771089e76f0dbaee75e5b
#
_cell.length_a   1.000
_cell.length_b   1.000
_cell.length_c   1.000
_cell.angle_alpha   90.00
_cell.angle_beta   90.00
_cell.angle_gamma   90.00
#
_symmetry.space_group_name_H-M   'P 1'
#
loop_
_entity.id
_entity.type
_entity.pdbx_description
1 polymer ?
#
loop_
_entity_poly.entity_id
_entity_poly.type
_entity_poly.pdbx_seq_one_letter_code
_entity_poly.pdbx_strand_id
1 'polypeptide(L)'
;MNMSRPSMLWLYGLIGAFIIGYYVFGDVNDTPVPSDWATVERMVEKGEVEKIQVVNRDQAQVFLKKEAVEQYRRDTVDKRFRRLPETGVQLLFTIGSVDSFREDLKAAEQQSGQVVPVVYENKANDWTNVLINLLPWVLIIGVWIFVMRSMSRGAGGGAGGGIMNVGKAKAQVFDKDNSKRVTFKDVAGLEEAKVEIMESVDFLKKSDKYKELGAKIPKGALLVGPPGTGKPLLAKAVAGEANVPFLSISGSDFVEMFVGVGASRVRDLFEQAKQKAPCIVFIDEIDAIGRARGKNAGFSGNDERENTLNQLLTEMDGFQTNTGVIVLAATNRADILDKALMRAGRFDRQIEVGLPDVKEREEIFNVHLRPLKLDPQLDRSFLARQTPGFSGADIANVCNEAALIAARHNKKFISKEDFLAAIDRIVGGLERKNKIITDEEKRVIAYHEAGHATVSWILENASPLIKVTIIPRGKALGAAWYLPEERQITTREQMMDELAATLGGRVSEQLTFGEISTGALNDLERVTKQAYAMVAYYGMSENVGTLSYYDSTGQSDMAFTKPYSELTAQQIDAEAKLVIGKAYEMAEKVLREHADGLKELAELLLEREVVFTEDVERIFGRRKKDILRERKEAEAKVKANGAAVKGEPEASAAPAAKPAPEEDAPAVVQTETPEAPADGNTAAAISKTE
;
A
#
# COMPACT_ATOMS: atom_id res chain seq x y z
N MET A 1 -11.60 43.13 -18.13
CA MET A 1 -12.96 42.64 -18.32
C MET A 1 -12.90 41.15 -18.66
N ASN A 2 -13.06 40.30 -17.66
CA ASN A 2 -13.02 38.85 -17.85
C ASN A 2 -14.40 38.36 -18.25
N MET A 3 -14.57 38.03 -19.52
CA MET A 3 -15.76 37.34 -20.00
C MET A 3 -15.68 35.88 -19.50
N SER A 4 -16.58 35.53 -18.60
CA SER A 4 -16.79 34.16 -18.13
C SER A 4 -17.22 33.27 -19.30
N ARG A 5 -16.51 32.15 -19.50
CA ARG A 5 -16.85 31.13 -20.51
C ARG A 5 -18.25 30.57 -20.18
N PRO A 6 -19.18 30.50 -21.17
CA PRO A 6 -20.49 29.91 -20.94
C PRO A 6 -20.29 28.42 -20.56
N SER A 7 -20.89 28.01 -19.46
CA SER A 7 -20.79 26.63 -18.97
C SER A 7 -21.44 25.67 -19.98
N MET A 8 -20.86 24.49 -20.19
CA MET A 8 -21.40 23.42 -21.06
C MET A 8 -22.84 22.99 -20.71
N LEU A 9 -23.31 23.32 -19.52
CA LEU A 9 -24.69 23.13 -19.05
C LEU A 9 -25.73 23.79 -19.93
N TRP A 10 -25.40 24.93 -20.56
CA TRP A 10 -26.34 25.63 -21.47
C TRP A 10 -26.63 24.82 -22.75
N LEU A 11 -25.62 24.09 -23.26
CA LEU A 11 -25.77 23.23 -24.45
C LEU A 11 -26.69 22.03 -24.17
N TYR A 12 -26.55 21.41 -22.98
CA TYR A 12 -27.46 20.33 -22.55
C TYR A 12 -28.88 20.83 -22.32
N GLY A 13 -29.03 22.05 -21.83
CA GLY A 13 -30.35 22.71 -21.71
C GLY A 13 -31.02 22.94 -23.04
N LEU A 14 -30.28 23.34 -24.09
CA LEU A 14 -30.76 23.52 -25.45
C LEU A 14 -31.18 22.22 -26.14
N ILE A 15 -30.36 21.18 -25.99
CA ILE A 15 -30.65 19.82 -26.52
C ILE A 15 -31.87 19.25 -25.78
N GLY A 16 -31.96 19.40 -24.48
CA GLY A 16 -33.13 18.97 -23.70
C GLY A 16 -34.42 19.71 -24.10
N ALA A 17 -34.34 21.02 -24.29
CA ALA A 17 -35.48 21.82 -24.76
C ALA A 17 -35.92 21.46 -26.18
N PHE A 18 -34.98 21.13 -27.07
CA PHE A 18 -35.27 20.68 -28.44
C PHE A 18 -35.94 19.30 -28.46
N ILE A 19 -35.47 18.36 -27.64
CA ILE A 19 -36.08 17.03 -27.51
C ILE A 19 -37.48 17.13 -26.90
N ILE A 20 -37.66 17.93 -25.88
CA ILE A 20 -38.96 18.17 -25.26
C ILE A 20 -39.90 18.88 -26.27
N GLY A 21 -39.40 19.87 -27.01
CA GLY A 21 -40.17 20.56 -28.07
C GLY A 21 -40.61 19.59 -29.17
N TYR A 22 -39.75 18.72 -29.63
CA TYR A 22 -40.10 17.71 -30.63
C TYR A 22 -41.16 16.71 -30.12
N TYR A 23 -41.09 16.30 -28.85
CA TYR A 23 -42.10 15.42 -28.23
C TYR A 23 -43.41 16.11 -27.91
N VAL A 24 -43.42 17.40 -27.62
CA VAL A 24 -44.64 18.17 -27.25
C VAL A 24 -45.34 18.71 -28.47
N PHE A 25 -44.62 19.08 -29.55
CA PHE A 25 -45.17 19.67 -30.79
C PHE A 25 -45.17 18.69 -31.98
N GLY A 26 -44.58 17.49 -31.87
CA GLY A 26 -44.71 16.43 -32.87
C GLY A 26 -46.08 15.76 -32.70
N ASP A 27 -46.99 15.98 -33.66
CA ASP A 27 -48.33 15.37 -33.69
C ASP A 27 -48.21 13.83 -33.77
N VAL A 28 -48.24 13.18 -32.62
CA VAL A 28 -48.20 11.69 -32.48
C VAL A 28 -49.62 11.10 -32.61
N ASN A 29 -50.67 11.92 -32.79
CA ASN A 29 -52.07 11.48 -32.71
C ASN A 29 -52.76 11.15 -34.05
N ASP A 30 -52.11 11.39 -35.20
CA ASP A 30 -52.74 11.23 -36.53
C ASP A 30 -52.30 10.01 -37.33
N THR A 31 -51.90 8.94 -36.67
CA THR A 31 -51.56 7.70 -37.40
C THR A 31 -52.81 6.85 -37.66
N PRO A 32 -53.11 6.47 -38.93
CA PRO A 32 -54.23 5.59 -39.23
C PRO A 32 -54.09 4.23 -38.57
N VAL A 33 -55.19 3.66 -38.13
CA VAL A 33 -55.18 2.39 -37.43
C VAL A 33 -55.11 1.25 -38.49
N PRO A 34 -54.12 0.32 -38.38
CA PRO A 34 -54.07 -0.84 -39.28
C PRO A 34 -55.29 -1.74 -39.07
N SER A 35 -55.91 -2.15 -40.16
CA SER A 35 -57.12 -2.95 -40.16
C SER A 35 -57.03 -4.08 -41.26
N ASP A 36 -58.06 -4.84 -41.35
CA ASP A 36 -58.23 -5.90 -42.36
C ASP A 36 -59.51 -5.71 -43.20
N TRP A 37 -59.59 -6.33 -44.37
CA TRP A 37 -60.74 -6.19 -45.28
C TRP A 37 -62.04 -6.63 -44.58
N ALA A 38 -62.06 -7.74 -43.86
CA ALA A 38 -63.27 -8.23 -43.21
C ALA A 38 -63.85 -7.25 -42.17
N THR A 39 -63.03 -6.39 -41.57
CA THR A 39 -63.47 -5.34 -40.68
C THR A 39 -64.02 -4.14 -41.46
N VAL A 40 -63.37 -3.77 -42.53
CA VAL A 40 -63.81 -2.67 -43.41
C VAL A 40 -65.08 -3.05 -44.16
N GLU A 41 -65.24 -4.29 -44.59
CA GLU A 41 -66.41 -4.84 -45.26
C GLU A 41 -67.66 -4.65 -44.40
N ARG A 42 -67.59 -5.05 -43.12
CA ARG A 42 -68.69 -4.85 -42.17
C ARG A 42 -69.05 -3.38 -41.96
N MET A 43 -68.07 -2.49 -42.06
CA MET A 43 -68.31 -1.02 -41.99
C MET A 43 -68.96 -0.48 -43.27
N VAL A 44 -68.60 -1.07 -44.44
CA VAL A 44 -69.25 -0.73 -45.73
C VAL A 44 -70.69 -1.24 -45.71
N GLU A 45 -70.95 -2.48 -45.26
CA GLU A 45 -72.30 -3.03 -45.11
C GLU A 45 -73.23 -2.20 -44.24
N LYS A 46 -72.64 -1.63 -43.15
CA LYS A 46 -73.37 -0.72 -42.23
C LYS A 46 -73.49 0.71 -42.79
N GLY A 47 -72.90 1.04 -43.92
CA GLY A 47 -72.94 2.34 -44.53
C GLY A 47 -72.13 3.40 -43.79
N GLU A 48 -71.12 3.02 -42.99
CA GLU A 48 -70.32 3.90 -42.12
C GLU A 48 -69.07 4.43 -42.82
N VAL A 49 -68.74 3.95 -44.02
CA VAL A 49 -67.60 4.39 -44.80
C VAL A 49 -67.98 5.58 -45.68
N GLU A 50 -67.24 6.68 -45.67
CA GLU A 50 -67.40 7.86 -46.45
C GLU A 50 -66.77 7.68 -47.87
N LYS A 51 -65.52 7.31 -47.90
CA LYS A 51 -64.73 7.00 -49.14
C LYS A 51 -63.58 6.08 -48.86
N ILE A 52 -63.11 5.42 -49.91
CA ILE A 52 -61.87 4.63 -49.86
C ILE A 52 -60.88 5.18 -50.91
N GLN A 53 -59.64 5.42 -50.48
CA GLN A 53 -58.58 5.88 -51.34
C GLN A 53 -57.51 4.78 -51.49
N VAL A 54 -57.30 4.31 -52.70
CA VAL A 54 -56.26 3.31 -52.99
C VAL A 54 -55.00 4.02 -53.43
N VAL A 55 -53.94 3.87 -52.66
CA VAL A 55 -52.65 4.48 -52.88
C VAL A 55 -51.67 3.42 -53.41
N ASN A 56 -50.94 3.75 -54.46
CA ASN A 56 -49.87 2.90 -55.06
C ASN A 56 -50.32 1.49 -55.48
N ARG A 57 -51.64 1.24 -55.62
CA ARG A 57 -52.27 -0.03 -56.00
C ARG A 57 -52.15 -1.16 -54.97
N ASP A 58 -51.60 -0.93 -53.81
CA ASP A 58 -51.32 -1.94 -52.76
C ASP A 58 -51.95 -1.59 -51.39
N GLN A 59 -52.21 -0.32 -51.14
CA GLN A 59 -52.73 0.13 -49.85
C GLN A 59 -54.09 0.87 -50.03
N ALA A 60 -55.08 0.48 -49.24
CA ALA A 60 -56.33 1.15 -49.16
C ALA A 60 -56.47 1.96 -47.87
N GLN A 61 -56.71 3.25 -48.00
CA GLN A 61 -56.99 4.21 -46.93
C GLN A 61 -58.47 4.44 -46.82
N VAL A 62 -59.05 4.18 -45.67
CA VAL A 62 -60.50 4.28 -45.43
C VAL A 62 -60.80 5.54 -44.62
N PHE A 63 -61.77 6.29 -45.15
CA PHE A 63 -62.34 7.45 -44.51
C PHE A 63 -63.74 7.09 -43.98
N LEU A 64 -63.96 7.21 -42.70
CA LEU A 64 -65.21 6.89 -42.02
C LEU A 64 -66.04 8.20 -41.86
N LYS A 65 -67.37 8.06 -41.85
CA LYS A 65 -68.25 9.15 -41.50
C LYS A 65 -68.03 9.60 -40.07
N LYS A 66 -68.12 10.88 -39.78
CA LYS A 66 -67.86 11.45 -38.46
C LYS A 66 -68.62 10.79 -37.33
N GLU A 67 -69.86 10.44 -37.57
CA GLU A 67 -70.73 9.78 -36.59
C GLU A 67 -70.21 8.37 -36.24
N ALA A 68 -69.71 7.67 -37.24
CA ALA A 68 -69.09 6.31 -37.03
C ALA A 68 -67.78 6.43 -36.31
N VAL A 69 -66.89 7.40 -36.57
CA VAL A 69 -65.65 7.63 -35.86
C VAL A 69 -65.92 7.87 -34.37
N GLU A 70 -66.91 8.71 -34.02
CA GLU A 70 -67.24 8.96 -32.62
C GLU A 70 -67.77 7.68 -31.91
N GLN A 71 -68.57 6.88 -32.62
CA GLN A 71 -69.15 5.66 -32.12
C GLN A 71 -68.01 4.63 -31.80
N TYR A 72 -67.11 4.38 -32.75
CA TYR A 72 -66.01 3.45 -32.57
C TYR A 72 -64.99 3.90 -31.50
N ARG A 73 -64.78 5.17 -31.31
CA ARG A 73 -63.95 5.70 -30.21
C ARG A 73 -64.57 5.47 -28.84
N ARG A 74 -65.89 5.42 -28.72
CA ARG A 74 -66.64 5.16 -27.48
C ARG A 74 -66.84 3.66 -27.22
N ASP A 75 -66.67 2.81 -28.25
CA ASP A 75 -66.83 1.37 -28.13
C ASP A 75 -65.65 0.81 -27.34
N THR A 76 -66.00 0.07 -26.26
CA THR A 76 -65.03 -0.51 -25.35
C THR A 76 -64.59 -1.92 -25.77
N VAL A 77 -65.22 -2.51 -26.77
CA VAL A 77 -64.98 -3.92 -27.17
C VAL A 77 -63.64 -4.04 -27.92
N ASP A 78 -63.33 -3.16 -28.86
CA ASP A 78 -62.05 -3.18 -29.58
C ASP A 78 -61.19 -1.95 -29.24
N LYS A 79 -60.20 -2.16 -28.39
CA LYS A 79 -59.29 -1.14 -27.90
C LYS A 79 -58.48 -0.41 -29.01
N ARG A 80 -58.36 -1.01 -30.22
CA ARG A 80 -57.61 -0.46 -31.34
C ARG A 80 -58.31 0.80 -31.88
N PHE A 81 -59.64 0.84 -31.89
CA PHE A 81 -60.45 1.96 -32.43
C PHE A 81 -60.55 3.17 -31.49
N ARG A 82 -60.12 3.06 -30.25
CA ARG A 82 -60.04 4.24 -29.34
C ARG A 82 -59.08 5.32 -29.82
N ARG A 83 -58.13 4.99 -30.71
CA ARG A 83 -57.12 5.91 -31.24
C ARG A 83 -57.38 6.32 -32.68
N LEU A 84 -58.61 6.19 -33.18
CA LEU A 84 -58.96 6.63 -34.50
C LEU A 84 -58.75 8.14 -34.61
N PRO A 85 -58.08 8.66 -35.68
CA PRO A 85 -57.94 10.07 -35.97
C PRO A 85 -59.33 10.71 -36.16
N GLU A 86 -59.51 11.95 -35.67
CA GLU A 86 -60.80 12.68 -35.85
C GLU A 86 -60.97 13.16 -37.27
N THR A 87 -59.87 13.44 -37.95
CA THR A 87 -59.85 13.94 -39.32
C THR A 87 -58.82 13.15 -40.13
N GLY A 88 -58.99 13.04 -41.44
CA GLY A 88 -58.01 12.35 -42.29
C GLY A 88 -58.30 10.85 -42.47
N VAL A 89 -57.26 10.06 -42.62
CA VAL A 89 -57.35 8.61 -42.84
C VAL A 89 -57.55 7.91 -41.50
N GLN A 90 -58.66 7.21 -41.32
CA GLN A 90 -58.93 6.50 -40.07
C GLN A 90 -58.33 5.06 -40.06
N LEU A 91 -58.52 4.32 -41.17
CA LEU A 91 -58.06 2.94 -41.27
C LEU A 91 -57.16 2.74 -42.49
N LEU A 92 -56.20 1.83 -42.34
CA LEU A 92 -55.26 1.42 -43.41
C LEU A 92 -55.22 -0.08 -43.52
N PHE A 93 -55.35 -0.61 -44.73
CA PHE A 93 -55.12 -2.04 -45.01
C PHE A 93 -54.50 -2.25 -46.38
N THR A 94 -53.88 -3.43 -46.56
CA THR A 94 -53.25 -3.79 -47.82
C THR A 94 -54.17 -4.62 -48.68
N ILE A 95 -54.28 -4.27 -49.98
CA ILE A 95 -55.10 -5.01 -50.98
C ILE A 95 -54.16 -5.92 -51.80
N GLY A 96 -54.61 -7.13 -52.12
CA GLY A 96 -53.87 -8.08 -52.93
C GLY A 96 -53.82 -7.72 -54.41
N SER A 97 -55.02 -7.32 -54.96
CA SER A 97 -55.11 -6.76 -56.30
C SER A 97 -56.28 -5.78 -56.36
N VAL A 98 -56.17 -4.74 -57.20
CA VAL A 98 -57.20 -3.71 -57.36
C VAL A 98 -58.48 -4.30 -57.92
N ASP A 99 -58.39 -5.29 -58.82
CA ASP A 99 -59.54 -5.90 -59.45
C ASP A 99 -60.34 -6.78 -58.49
N SER A 100 -59.63 -7.62 -57.72
CA SER A 100 -60.29 -8.44 -56.66
C SER A 100 -60.91 -7.54 -55.60
N PHE A 101 -60.23 -6.52 -55.14
CA PHE A 101 -60.74 -5.56 -54.15
C PHE A 101 -62.04 -4.88 -54.67
N ARG A 102 -62.11 -4.58 -55.96
CA ARG A 102 -63.29 -3.95 -56.60
C ARG A 102 -64.47 -4.86 -56.68
N GLU A 103 -64.25 -6.18 -56.86
CA GLU A 103 -65.30 -7.18 -56.83
C GLU A 103 -65.86 -7.37 -55.44
N ASP A 104 -64.93 -7.50 -54.44
CA ASP A 104 -65.30 -7.64 -53.04
C ASP A 104 -66.06 -6.40 -52.51
N LEU A 105 -65.64 -5.18 -52.88
CA LEU A 105 -66.31 -3.96 -52.53
C LEU A 105 -67.71 -3.88 -53.12
N LYS A 106 -67.88 -4.26 -54.43
CA LYS A 106 -69.22 -4.27 -55.09
C LYS A 106 -70.17 -5.25 -54.41
N ALA A 107 -69.66 -6.42 -53.92
CA ALA A 107 -70.47 -7.34 -53.17
C ALA A 107 -70.96 -6.75 -51.86
N ALA A 108 -70.09 -6.06 -51.13
CA ALA A 108 -70.45 -5.34 -49.87
C ALA A 108 -71.45 -4.13 -50.10
N GLU A 109 -71.27 -3.39 -51.23
CA GLU A 109 -72.17 -2.27 -51.61
C GLU A 109 -73.57 -2.79 -51.95
N GLN A 110 -73.71 -3.97 -52.58
CA GLN A 110 -74.97 -4.59 -52.89
C GLN A 110 -75.76 -4.93 -51.61
N GLN A 111 -75.08 -5.29 -50.53
CA GLN A 111 -75.69 -5.58 -49.25
C GLN A 111 -76.16 -4.29 -48.50
N SER A 112 -75.33 -3.24 -48.60
CA SER A 112 -75.63 -1.94 -47.91
C SER A 112 -76.56 -1.04 -48.66
N GLY A 113 -76.69 -1.21 -49.96
CA GLY A 113 -77.45 -0.31 -50.83
C GLY A 113 -76.81 1.08 -51.04
N GLN A 114 -75.60 1.30 -50.54
CA GLN A 114 -74.85 2.56 -50.67
C GLN A 114 -73.57 2.32 -51.48
N VAL A 115 -73.29 3.27 -52.45
CA VAL A 115 -72.05 3.21 -53.25
C VAL A 115 -71.00 4.04 -52.54
N VAL A 116 -69.81 3.36 -52.27
CA VAL A 116 -68.70 4.05 -51.62
C VAL A 116 -67.73 4.57 -52.69
N PRO A 117 -67.46 5.86 -52.76
CA PRO A 117 -66.51 6.42 -53.71
C PRO A 117 -65.11 5.89 -53.52
N VAL A 118 -64.49 5.32 -54.60
CA VAL A 118 -63.13 4.89 -54.60
C VAL A 118 -62.25 5.81 -55.44
N VAL A 119 -61.22 6.38 -54.80
CA VAL A 119 -60.26 7.26 -55.49
C VAL A 119 -58.93 6.54 -55.58
N TYR A 120 -58.32 6.53 -56.78
CA TYR A 120 -57.01 5.94 -57.01
C TYR A 120 -55.95 7.04 -57.09
N GLU A 121 -54.93 6.98 -56.25
CA GLU A 121 -53.86 7.94 -56.23
C GLU A 121 -52.50 7.26 -56.27
N ASN A 122 -51.61 7.70 -57.17
CA ASN A 122 -50.20 7.31 -57.21
C ASN A 122 -49.41 8.40 -56.46
N LYS A 123 -48.94 8.17 -55.25
CA LYS A 123 -47.95 9.02 -54.59
C LYS A 123 -46.60 8.66 -55.14
N ALA A 124 -46.03 9.48 -56.04
CA ALA A 124 -44.64 9.42 -56.40
C ALA A 124 -43.77 9.63 -55.13
N ASN A 125 -42.65 8.92 -55.02
CA ASN A 125 -41.70 9.05 -53.91
C ASN A 125 -41.33 10.51 -53.71
N ASP A 126 -41.88 11.13 -52.66
CA ASP A 126 -41.60 12.51 -52.28
C ASP A 126 -40.21 12.58 -51.61
N TRP A 127 -39.18 12.75 -52.46
CA TRP A 127 -37.80 13.02 -51.99
C TRP A 127 -37.74 14.23 -51.04
N THR A 128 -38.69 15.14 -51.09
CA THR A 128 -38.82 16.28 -50.21
C THR A 128 -39.05 15.86 -48.75
N ASN A 129 -39.89 14.85 -48.50
CA ASN A 129 -40.09 14.33 -47.15
C ASN A 129 -38.84 13.60 -46.61
N VAL A 130 -38.09 12.92 -47.45
CA VAL A 130 -36.82 12.31 -47.05
C VAL A 130 -35.76 13.37 -46.70
N LEU A 131 -35.70 14.47 -47.51
CA LEU A 131 -34.80 15.59 -47.29
C LEU A 131 -35.15 16.35 -46.00
N ILE A 132 -36.44 16.59 -45.75
CA ILE A 132 -36.91 17.28 -44.51
C ILE A 132 -36.62 16.44 -43.29
N ASN A 133 -36.79 15.12 -43.34
CA ASN A 133 -36.48 14.22 -42.23
C ASN A 133 -34.96 14.05 -41.99
N LEU A 134 -34.11 14.22 -43.02
CA LEU A 134 -32.65 14.17 -42.92
C LEU A 134 -32.04 15.51 -42.43
N LEU A 135 -32.73 16.64 -42.64
CA LEU A 135 -32.21 17.96 -42.28
C LEU A 135 -31.80 18.09 -40.78
N PRO A 136 -32.61 17.62 -39.81
CA PRO A 136 -32.21 17.66 -38.40
C PRO A 136 -30.91 16.86 -38.13
N TRP A 137 -30.75 15.71 -38.76
CA TRP A 137 -29.55 14.89 -38.61
C TRP A 137 -28.29 15.53 -39.20
N VAL A 138 -28.42 16.17 -40.36
CA VAL A 138 -27.33 16.94 -40.98
C VAL A 138 -26.94 18.13 -40.10
N LEU A 139 -27.92 18.84 -39.50
CA LEU A 139 -27.65 19.91 -38.56
C LEU A 139 -26.95 19.41 -37.29
N ILE A 140 -27.41 18.29 -36.70
CA ILE A 140 -26.78 17.70 -35.52
C ILE A 140 -25.34 17.29 -35.81
N ILE A 141 -25.10 16.62 -36.96
CA ILE A 141 -23.76 16.24 -37.40
C ILE A 141 -22.88 17.46 -37.66
N GLY A 142 -23.43 18.50 -38.30
CA GLY A 142 -22.75 19.78 -38.56
C GLY A 142 -22.33 20.49 -37.27
N VAL A 143 -23.24 20.57 -36.30
CA VAL A 143 -22.96 21.11 -34.97
C VAL A 143 -21.94 20.26 -34.24
N TRP A 144 -22.05 18.95 -34.33
CA TRP A 144 -21.08 18.01 -33.72
C TRP A 144 -19.67 18.16 -34.29
N ILE A 145 -19.56 18.26 -35.64
CA ILE A 145 -18.26 18.52 -36.32
C ILE A 145 -17.76 19.92 -35.97
N PHE A 146 -18.63 20.94 -35.88
CA PHE A 146 -18.23 22.28 -35.46
C PHE A 146 -17.71 22.31 -34.03
N VAL A 147 -18.39 21.63 -33.10
CA VAL A 147 -17.95 21.50 -31.70
C VAL A 147 -16.64 20.76 -31.62
N MET A 148 -16.48 19.62 -32.34
CA MET A 148 -15.23 18.89 -32.40
C MET A 148 -14.08 19.74 -32.96
N ARG A 149 -14.35 20.50 -34.03
CA ARG A 149 -13.35 21.37 -34.66
C ARG A 149 -13.03 22.62 -33.82
N SER A 150 -14.03 23.12 -33.07
CA SER A 150 -13.84 24.20 -32.08
C SER A 150 -13.05 23.72 -30.88
N MET A 151 -13.27 22.50 -30.38
CA MET A 151 -12.46 21.86 -29.34
C MET A 151 -11.02 21.58 -29.83
N SER A 152 -10.83 21.20 -31.08
CA SER A 152 -9.54 20.94 -31.69
C SER A 152 -8.71 22.22 -31.93
N ARG A 153 -9.33 23.36 -32.21
CA ARG A 153 -8.64 24.67 -32.36
C ARG A 153 -8.31 25.37 -31.03
N GLY A 154 -8.96 24.95 -29.94
CA GLY A 154 -8.65 25.44 -28.57
C GLY A 154 -7.57 24.63 -27.85
N ALA A 155 -7.03 23.55 -28.44
CA ALA A 155 -6.08 22.63 -27.83
C ALA A 155 -4.59 23.07 -27.92
N GLY A 156 -4.34 24.35 -28.14
CA GLY A 156 -3.05 24.98 -27.88
C GLY A 156 -2.84 25.33 -26.39
N GLY A 157 -3.68 24.81 -25.45
CA GLY A 157 -3.60 25.07 -24.01
C GLY A 157 -4.68 24.33 -23.22
N GLY A 158 -4.44 23.07 -22.88
CA GLY A 158 -4.84 22.48 -21.61
C GLY A 158 -6.30 22.11 -21.34
N ALA A 159 -7.06 21.41 -22.21
CA ALA A 159 -8.28 20.73 -21.77
C ALA A 159 -8.77 19.55 -22.65
N GLY A 160 -8.06 19.20 -23.73
CA GLY A 160 -8.43 18.08 -24.65
C GLY A 160 -7.68 16.77 -24.37
N GLY A 161 -6.82 16.72 -23.34
CA GLY A 161 -5.95 15.58 -23.03
C GLY A 161 -6.54 14.49 -22.13
N GLY A 162 -7.74 14.68 -21.60
CA GLY A 162 -8.25 13.81 -20.52
C GLY A 162 -8.54 12.37 -20.92
N ILE A 163 -9.05 12.12 -22.10
CA ILE A 163 -9.48 10.76 -22.50
C ILE A 163 -8.35 9.97 -23.20
N MET A 164 -7.42 10.66 -23.90
CA MET A 164 -6.25 10.01 -24.53
C MET A 164 -5.03 9.88 -23.60
N ASN A 165 -5.06 10.50 -22.43
CA ASN A 165 -3.95 10.44 -21.46
C ASN A 165 -4.14 9.41 -20.34
N VAL A 166 -5.20 8.60 -20.35
CA VAL A 166 -5.48 7.60 -19.29
C VAL A 166 -4.36 6.56 -19.19
N GLY A 167 -3.68 6.26 -20.27
CA GLY A 167 -2.58 5.30 -20.33
C GLY A 167 -1.17 5.86 -20.15
N LYS A 168 -1.01 7.18 -19.91
CA LYS A 168 0.32 7.77 -19.72
C LYS A 168 0.74 7.72 -18.26
N ALA A 169 1.98 7.33 -18.02
CA ALA A 169 2.59 7.35 -16.70
C ALA A 169 2.74 8.80 -16.22
N LYS A 170 2.20 9.11 -15.02
CA LYS A 170 2.41 10.40 -14.35
C LYS A 170 3.69 10.36 -13.54
N ALA A 171 4.79 9.85 -14.09
CA ALA A 171 6.07 9.80 -13.40
C ALA A 171 6.51 11.23 -13.01
N GLN A 172 6.89 11.42 -11.76
CA GLN A 172 7.54 12.67 -11.32
C GLN A 172 8.96 12.66 -11.86
N VAL A 173 9.25 13.58 -12.78
CA VAL A 173 10.56 13.72 -13.37
C VAL A 173 11.32 14.82 -12.63
N PHE A 174 12.42 14.46 -11.99
CA PHE A 174 13.36 15.41 -11.42
C PHE A 174 14.52 15.59 -12.42
N ASP A 175 14.42 16.66 -13.21
CA ASP A 175 15.46 17.03 -14.19
C ASP A 175 16.65 17.72 -13.52
N LYS A 176 17.78 17.70 -14.21
CA LYS A 176 19.09 18.19 -13.74
C LYS A 176 19.10 19.65 -13.25
N ASP A 177 18.17 20.49 -13.69
CA ASP A 177 18.31 21.95 -13.60
C ASP A 177 17.39 22.65 -12.57
N ASN A 178 16.39 21.99 -11.95
CA ASN A 178 15.32 22.70 -11.25
C ASN A 178 15.10 22.38 -9.77
N SER A 179 15.89 21.53 -9.09
CA SER A 179 15.70 21.26 -7.68
C SER A 179 17.03 21.15 -6.93
N LYS A 180 17.05 21.48 -5.63
CA LYS A 180 18.17 21.17 -4.73
C LYS A 180 18.44 19.67 -4.83
N ARG A 181 19.58 19.31 -5.40
CA ARG A 181 19.99 17.92 -5.57
C ARG A 181 20.22 17.30 -4.21
N VAL A 182 19.55 16.17 -3.97
CA VAL A 182 19.81 15.32 -2.81
C VAL A 182 20.99 14.42 -3.16
N THR A 183 22.01 14.41 -2.31
CA THR A 183 23.22 13.58 -2.44
C THR A 183 23.38 12.69 -1.22
N PHE A 184 24.37 11.80 -1.21
CA PHE A 184 24.66 10.97 -0.04
C PHE A 184 25.01 11.76 1.22
N LYS A 185 25.41 13.05 1.09
CA LYS A 185 25.62 13.94 2.24
C LYS A 185 24.32 14.34 2.95
N ASP A 186 23.20 14.20 2.26
CA ASP A 186 21.87 14.51 2.80
C ASP A 186 21.18 13.26 3.38
N VAL A 187 21.77 12.08 3.18
CA VAL A 187 21.34 10.81 3.74
C VAL A 187 22.26 10.49 4.91
N ALA A 188 21.72 10.58 6.13
CA ALA A 188 22.43 10.18 7.34
C ALA A 188 22.33 8.67 7.56
N GLY A 189 23.38 8.03 8.07
CA GLY A 189 23.43 6.58 8.28
C GLY A 189 23.40 5.79 6.98
N LEU A 190 22.96 4.51 7.07
CA LEU A 190 22.81 3.57 5.95
C LEU A 190 24.14 3.32 5.20
N GLU A 191 25.26 3.21 5.93
CA GLU A 191 26.58 3.14 5.30
C GLU A 191 26.73 1.87 4.43
N GLU A 192 26.26 0.70 4.89
CA GLU A 192 26.28 -0.54 4.12
C GLU A 192 25.45 -0.42 2.84
N ALA A 193 24.21 0.11 2.94
CA ALA A 193 23.35 0.32 1.79
C ALA A 193 23.94 1.32 0.79
N LYS A 194 24.60 2.39 1.28
CA LYS A 194 25.30 3.36 0.43
C LYS A 194 26.48 2.72 -0.31
N VAL A 195 27.28 1.89 0.37
CA VAL A 195 28.42 1.19 -0.25
C VAL A 195 27.92 0.26 -1.35
N GLU A 196 26.89 -0.55 -1.07
CA GLU A 196 26.36 -1.51 -2.03
C GLU A 196 25.75 -0.83 -3.27
N ILE A 197 25.04 0.27 -3.06
CA ILE A 197 24.41 0.99 -4.18
C ILE A 197 25.41 1.89 -4.93
N MET A 198 26.57 2.23 -4.33
CA MET A 198 27.62 3.04 -4.96
C MET A 198 28.18 2.37 -6.22
N GLU A 199 28.20 1.04 -6.28
CA GLU A 199 28.60 0.32 -7.49
C GLU A 199 27.70 0.69 -8.68
N SER A 200 26.39 0.85 -8.44
CA SER A 200 25.43 1.29 -9.47
C SER A 200 25.69 2.74 -9.91
N VAL A 201 26.07 3.61 -8.96
CA VAL A 201 26.45 5.01 -9.24
C VAL A 201 27.73 5.06 -10.09
N ASP A 202 28.77 4.31 -9.69
CA ASP A 202 30.04 4.27 -10.41
C ASP A 202 29.87 3.77 -11.83
N PHE A 203 28.99 2.80 -12.01
CA PHE A 203 28.63 2.31 -13.34
C PHE A 203 28.00 3.41 -14.20
N LEU A 204 26.99 4.14 -13.67
CA LEU A 204 26.35 5.23 -14.40
C LEU A 204 27.34 6.35 -14.77
N LYS A 205 28.35 6.58 -13.92
CA LYS A 205 29.41 7.58 -14.14
C LYS A 205 30.47 7.10 -15.13
N LYS A 206 30.85 5.81 -15.13
CA LYS A 206 32.01 5.26 -15.84
C LYS A 206 31.70 3.92 -16.51
N SER A 207 30.64 3.87 -17.34
CA SER A 207 30.14 2.64 -17.96
C SER A 207 31.20 1.90 -18.80
N ASP A 208 32.13 2.63 -19.42
CA ASP A 208 33.09 2.05 -20.37
C ASP A 208 34.12 1.15 -19.67
N LYS A 209 34.58 1.51 -18.46
CA LYS A 209 35.48 0.68 -17.65
C LYS A 209 34.93 -0.73 -17.34
N TYR A 210 33.62 -0.81 -17.08
CA TYR A 210 32.98 -2.08 -16.77
C TYR A 210 32.71 -2.92 -18.03
N LYS A 211 32.43 -2.24 -19.17
CA LYS A 211 32.24 -2.90 -20.48
C LYS A 211 33.53 -3.54 -20.98
N GLU A 212 34.65 -2.86 -20.84
CA GLU A 212 35.98 -3.38 -21.25
C GLU A 212 36.35 -4.66 -20.51
N LEU A 213 35.96 -4.79 -19.24
CA LEU A 213 36.17 -5.99 -18.43
C LEU A 213 35.14 -7.09 -18.68
N GLY A 214 34.12 -6.86 -19.51
CA GLY A 214 33.03 -7.81 -19.78
C GLY A 214 32.05 -7.98 -18.63
N ALA A 215 32.04 -7.07 -17.64
CA ALA A 215 31.14 -7.14 -16.51
C ALA A 215 29.68 -6.90 -16.94
N LYS A 216 28.79 -7.77 -16.48
CA LYS A 216 27.34 -7.59 -16.65
C LYS A 216 26.81 -6.70 -15.54
N ILE A 217 26.11 -5.65 -15.94
CA ILE A 217 25.57 -4.64 -15.05
C ILE A 217 24.27 -5.16 -14.42
N PRO A 218 24.06 -5.00 -13.12
CA PRO A 218 22.75 -5.21 -12.54
C PRO A 218 21.74 -4.22 -13.16
N LYS A 219 20.65 -4.76 -13.73
CA LYS A 219 19.60 -3.94 -14.33
C LYS A 219 18.72 -3.26 -13.30
N GLY A 220 18.63 -3.85 -12.10
CA GLY A 220 17.80 -3.34 -11.02
C GLY A 220 18.27 -3.76 -9.64
N ALA A 221 17.93 -2.93 -8.65
CA ALA A 221 18.12 -3.24 -7.24
C ALA A 221 16.80 -3.01 -6.47
N LEU A 222 16.54 -3.88 -5.50
CA LEU A 222 15.37 -3.82 -4.63
C LEU A 222 15.80 -3.33 -3.25
N LEU A 223 15.26 -2.18 -2.82
CA LEU A 223 15.42 -1.65 -1.48
C LEU A 223 14.37 -2.28 -0.56
N VAL A 224 14.80 -3.03 0.44
CA VAL A 224 13.94 -3.77 1.36
C VAL A 224 14.11 -3.24 2.77
N GLY A 225 13.05 -3.02 3.52
CA GLY A 225 13.15 -2.65 4.93
C GLY A 225 11.88 -2.03 5.49
N PRO A 226 11.83 -1.75 6.79
CA PRO A 226 10.69 -1.15 7.46
C PRO A 226 10.27 0.19 6.86
N PRO A 227 9.01 0.63 7.04
CA PRO A 227 8.58 1.96 6.62
C PRO A 227 9.35 3.05 7.37
N GLY A 228 9.55 4.20 6.71
CA GLY A 228 10.20 5.35 7.33
C GLY A 228 11.73 5.33 7.35
N THR A 229 12.39 4.27 6.86
CA THR A 229 13.86 4.13 6.86
C THR A 229 14.57 4.93 5.76
N GLY A 230 13.84 5.67 4.91
CA GLY A 230 14.46 6.58 3.94
C GLY A 230 14.72 5.97 2.55
N LYS A 231 14.11 4.84 2.19
CA LYS A 231 14.28 4.19 0.87
C LYS A 231 14.11 5.14 -0.33
N PRO A 232 13.03 5.98 -0.43
CA PRO A 232 12.92 6.95 -1.51
C PRO A 232 13.99 8.04 -1.47
N LEU A 233 14.44 8.42 -0.28
CA LEU A 233 15.49 9.43 -0.10
C LEU A 233 16.84 8.89 -0.61
N LEU A 234 17.17 7.65 -0.26
CA LEU A 234 18.37 6.95 -0.74
C LEU A 234 18.35 6.84 -2.28
N ALA A 235 17.23 6.42 -2.88
CA ALA A 235 17.10 6.32 -4.33
C ALA A 235 17.30 7.70 -5.04
N LYS A 236 16.76 8.78 -4.47
CA LYS A 236 17.00 10.15 -4.96
C LYS A 236 18.46 10.55 -4.82
N ALA A 237 19.10 10.19 -3.71
CA ALA A 237 20.51 10.50 -3.47
C ALA A 237 21.42 9.79 -4.47
N VAL A 238 21.11 8.54 -4.84
CA VAL A 238 21.81 7.79 -5.90
C VAL A 238 21.78 8.55 -7.23
N ALA A 239 20.62 9.04 -7.63
CA ALA A 239 20.46 9.79 -8.87
C ALA A 239 21.20 11.14 -8.82
N GLY A 240 21.15 11.82 -7.67
CA GLY A 240 21.88 13.08 -7.45
C GLY A 240 23.39 12.89 -7.48
N GLU A 241 23.89 11.81 -6.86
CA GLU A 241 25.31 11.45 -6.84
C GLU A 241 25.80 11.03 -8.23
N ALA A 242 24.99 10.25 -8.97
CA ALA A 242 25.29 9.86 -10.36
C ALA A 242 25.11 11.00 -11.35
N ASN A 243 24.46 12.09 -10.97
CA ASN A 243 24.14 13.24 -11.85
C ASN A 243 23.29 12.85 -13.07
N VAL A 244 22.30 11.98 -12.86
CA VAL A 244 21.37 11.49 -13.90
C VAL A 244 19.92 11.87 -13.56
N PRO A 245 19.02 11.93 -14.57
CA PRO A 245 17.60 12.12 -14.35
C PRO A 245 16.99 11.03 -13.46
N PHE A 246 16.01 11.41 -12.64
CA PHE A 246 15.29 10.52 -11.73
C PHE A 246 13.79 10.52 -12.07
N LEU A 247 13.28 9.36 -12.46
CA LEU A 247 11.85 9.15 -12.74
C LEU A 247 11.25 8.35 -11.59
N SER A 248 10.32 8.95 -10.84
CA SER A 248 9.70 8.31 -9.68
C SER A 248 8.22 8.06 -9.91
N ILE A 249 7.76 6.87 -9.56
CA ILE A 249 6.36 6.45 -9.62
C ILE A 249 6.06 5.52 -8.44
N SER A 250 4.82 5.51 -7.96
CA SER A 250 4.37 4.52 -6.99
C SER A 250 3.83 3.27 -7.69
N GLY A 251 4.07 2.09 -7.13
CA GLY A 251 3.46 0.83 -7.59
C GLY A 251 1.94 0.90 -7.60
N SER A 252 1.33 1.65 -6.69
CA SER A 252 -0.11 1.90 -6.66
C SER A 252 -0.63 2.66 -7.87
N ASP A 253 0.20 3.51 -8.52
CA ASP A 253 -0.19 4.26 -9.73
C ASP A 253 -0.41 3.37 -10.96
N PHE A 254 0.07 2.14 -10.91
CA PHE A 254 -0.17 1.15 -11.98
C PHE A 254 -1.45 0.35 -11.77
N VAL A 255 -2.04 0.40 -10.56
CA VAL A 255 -3.26 -0.34 -10.23
C VAL A 255 -4.47 0.50 -10.62
N GLU A 256 -5.16 0.08 -11.68
CA GLU A 256 -6.37 0.74 -12.19
C GLU A 256 -7.49 -0.28 -12.37
N MET A 257 -8.74 0.20 -12.42
CA MET A 257 -9.90 -0.66 -12.66
C MET A 257 -10.10 -1.02 -14.14
N PHE A 258 -9.45 -0.30 -15.05
CA PHE A 258 -9.59 -0.51 -16.49
C PHE A 258 -8.50 -1.42 -17.03
N VAL A 259 -8.92 -2.47 -17.73
CA VAL A 259 -8.02 -3.48 -18.29
C VAL A 259 -7.01 -2.86 -19.26
N GLY A 260 -5.73 -3.19 -19.07
CA GLY A 260 -4.62 -2.76 -19.93
C GLY A 260 -4.04 -1.38 -19.66
N VAL A 261 -4.65 -0.58 -18.76
CA VAL A 261 -4.13 0.75 -18.42
C VAL A 261 -2.83 0.66 -17.64
N GLY A 262 -2.74 -0.24 -16.66
CA GLY A 262 -1.52 -0.47 -15.89
C GLY A 262 -0.35 -0.88 -16.77
N ALA A 263 -0.55 -1.86 -17.65
CA ALA A 263 0.45 -2.30 -18.61
C ALA A 263 0.87 -1.19 -19.60
N SER A 264 -0.07 -0.32 -19.99
CA SER A 264 0.24 0.84 -20.85
C SER A 264 1.12 1.87 -20.13
N ARG A 265 0.85 2.14 -18.84
CA ARG A 265 1.68 3.04 -18.02
C ARG A 265 3.10 2.49 -17.82
N VAL A 266 3.23 1.19 -17.62
CA VAL A 266 4.55 0.54 -17.56
C VAL A 266 5.32 0.79 -18.84
N ARG A 267 4.74 0.52 -20.02
CA ARG A 267 5.39 0.77 -21.32
C ARG A 267 5.80 2.23 -21.47
N ASP A 268 4.92 3.16 -21.19
CA ASP A 268 5.18 4.61 -21.30
C ASP A 268 6.32 5.05 -20.36
N LEU A 269 6.35 4.56 -19.10
CA LEU A 269 7.44 4.84 -18.17
C LEU A 269 8.79 4.39 -18.72
N PHE A 270 8.86 3.17 -19.22
CA PHE A 270 10.11 2.61 -19.75
C PHE A 270 10.53 3.25 -21.07
N GLU A 271 9.58 3.69 -21.89
CA GLU A 271 9.87 4.50 -23.08
C GLU A 271 10.45 5.86 -22.72
N GLN A 272 9.86 6.56 -21.73
CA GLN A 272 10.41 7.81 -21.21
C GLN A 272 11.81 7.62 -20.62
N ALA A 273 12.05 6.51 -19.91
CA ALA A 273 13.37 6.19 -19.38
C ALA A 273 14.41 5.97 -20.49
N LYS A 274 14.05 5.25 -21.54
CA LYS A 274 14.91 5.03 -22.73
C LYS A 274 15.28 6.36 -23.42
N GLN A 275 14.31 7.28 -23.52
CA GLN A 275 14.54 8.61 -24.11
C GLN A 275 15.45 9.52 -23.25
N LYS A 276 15.44 9.32 -21.93
CA LYS A 276 16.22 10.12 -20.96
C LYS A 276 17.49 9.43 -20.47
N ALA A 277 17.87 8.31 -21.08
CA ALA A 277 19.08 7.58 -20.66
C ALA A 277 20.36 8.43 -20.86
N PRO A 278 21.35 8.37 -19.91
CA PRO A 278 21.34 7.57 -18.71
C PRO A 278 20.42 8.14 -17.62
N CYS A 279 19.61 7.29 -16.97
CA CYS A 279 18.65 7.70 -15.94
C CYS A 279 18.38 6.59 -14.91
N ILE A 280 17.74 6.98 -13.80
CA ILE A 280 17.24 6.05 -12.79
C ILE A 280 15.71 6.09 -12.79
N VAL A 281 15.09 4.91 -12.87
CA VAL A 281 13.67 4.70 -12.65
C VAL A 281 13.49 4.18 -11.23
N PHE A 282 12.64 4.82 -10.44
CA PHE A 282 12.32 4.39 -9.09
C PHE A 282 10.84 4.04 -8.98
N ILE A 283 10.57 2.83 -8.51
CA ILE A 283 9.23 2.31 -8.27
C ILE A 283 9.07 2.08 -6.77
N ASP A 284 8.32 2.97 -6.11
CA ASP A 284 8.01 2.79 -4.69
C ASP A 284 6.84 1.83 -4.51
N GLU A 285 6.77 1.14 -3.36
CA GLU A 285 5.70 0.20 -3.03
C GLU A 285 5.45 -0.83 -4.14
N ILE A 286 6.51 -1.45 -4.66
CA ILE A 286 6.41 -2.41 -5.78
C ILE A 286 5.51 -3.61 -5.44
N ASP A 287 5.31 -3.91 -4.18
CA ASP A 287 4.41 -4.96 -3.68
C ASP A 287 2.93 -4.72 -4.05
N ALA A 288 2.55 -3.49 -4.41
CA ALA A 288 1.22 -3.20 -4.95
C ALA A 288 0.93 -3.98 -6.25
N ILE A 289 1.94 -4.20 -7.09
CA ILE A 289 1.82 -4.93 -8.37
C ILE A 289 2.58 -6.26 -8.35
N GLY A 290 3.63 -6.36 -7.54
CA GLY A 290 4.58 -7.47 -7.53
C GLY A 290 4.23 -8.66 -6.64
N ARG A 291 3.03 -8.72 -6.08
CA ARG A 291 2.62 -9.76 -5.13
C ARG A 291 2.55 -11.13 -5.79
N ALA A 292 3.08 -12.16 -5.13
CA ALA A 292 3.02 -13.55 -5.57
C ALA A 292 1.57 -14.05 -5.75
N ARG A 293 1.37 -14.93 -6.72
CA ARG A 293 0.05 -15.52 -7.03
C ARG A 293 -0.49 -16.29 -5.85
N GLY A 294 -1.65 -15.88 -5.33
CA GLY A 294 -2.36 -16.63 -4.31
C GLY A 294 -3.05 -17.86 -4.92
N LYS A 295 -3.07 -18.98 -4.20
CA LYS A 295 -3.74 -20.22 -4.64
C LYS A 295 -5.28 -20.10 -4.73
N ASN A 296 -5.88 -19.02 -4.27
CA ASN A 296 -7.31 -18.76 -4.35
C ASN A 296 -7.66 -17.90 -5.57
N ALA A 297 -7.82 -18.56 -6.71
CA ALA A 297 -8.30 -18.00 -7.98
C ALA A 297 -9.84 -17.74 -7.92
N GLY A 298 -10.28 -16.72 -7.17
CA GLY A 298 -11.72 -16.47 -7.00
C GLY A 298 -12.21 -15.04 -7.20
N PHE A 299 -11.33 -14.07 -7.40
CA PHE A 299 -11.74 -12.66 -7.57
C PHE A 299 -11.06 -12.04 -8.80
N SER A 300 -11.86 -11.58 -9.74
CA SER A 300 -11.48 -10.96 -11.03
C SER A 300 -10.65 -9.66 -10.94
N GLY A 301 -10.21 -9.25 -9.74
CA GLY A 301 -9.30 -8.12 -9.55
C GLY A 301 -7.81 -8.47 -9.64
N ASN A 302 -7.44 -9.75 -9.75
CA ASN A 302 -6.04 -10.17 -9.81
C ASN A 302 -5.46 -10.14 -11.23
N ASP A 303 -6.31 -10.29 -12.26
CA ASP A 303 -5.85 -10.42 -13.66
C ASP A 303 -5.15 -9.16 -14.16
N GLU A 304 -5.62 -7.96 -13.77
CA GLU A 304 -5.01 -6.70 -14.21
C GLU A 304 -3.65 -6.46 -13.56
N ARG A 305 -3.50 -6.82 -12.28
CA ARG A 305 -2.20 -6.75 -11.60
C ARG A 305 -1.19 -7.71 -12.22
N GLU A 306 -1.61 -8.93 -12.55
CA GLU A 306 -0.75 -9.90 -13.22
C GLU A 306 -0.34 -9.44 -14.62
N ASN A 307 -1.25 -8.84 -15.40
CA ASN A 307 -0.93 -8.26 -16.70
C ASN A 307 0.09 -7.13 -16.58
N THR A 308 -0.07 -6.27 -15.57
CA THR A 308 0.85 -5.17 -15.28
C THR A 308 2.21 -5.69 -14.84
N LEU A 309 2.25 -6.69 -13.95
CA LEU A 309 3.49 -7.36 -13.53
C LEU A 309 4.19 -8.01 -14.71
N ASN A 310 3.48 -8.77 -15.53
CA ASN A 310 4.06 -9.42 -16.72
C ASN A 310 4.62 -8.40 -17.70
N GLN A 311 3.95 -7.25 -17.88
CA GLN A 311 4.48 -6.16 -18.69
C GLN A 311 5.75 -5.57 -18.08
N LEU A 312 5.80 -5.35 -16.76
CA LEU A 312 7.01 -4.88 -16.07
C LEU A 312 8.18 -5.84 -16.28
N LEU A 313 7.95 -7.14 -16.10
CA LEU A 313 8.97 -8.17 -16.32
C LEU A 313 9.45 -8.17 -17.78
N THR A 314 8.55 -8.01 -18.74
CA THR A 314 8.87 -7.96 -20.18
C THR A 314 9.71 -6.72 -20.52
N GLU A 315 9.37 -5.55 -19.97
CA GLU A 315 10.15 -4.33 -20.19
C GLU A 315 11.55 -4.45 -19.58
N MET A 316 11.67 -5.01 -18.36
CA MET A 316 12.97 -5.24 -17.70
C MET A 316 13.84 -6.24 -18.50
N ASP A 317 13.24 -7.32 -19.01
CA ASP A 317 13.95 -8.30 -19.83
C ASP A 317 14.36 -7.71 -21.19
N GLY A 318 13.54 -6.85 -21.77
CA GLY A 318 13.75 -6.18 -23.05
C GLY A 318 14.86 -5.11 -23.04
N PHE A 319 15.38 -4.72 -21.88
CA PHE A 319 16.56 -3.86 -21.82
C PHE A 319 17.81 -4.60 -22.27
N GLN A 320 18.41 -4.10 -23.34
CA GLN A 320 19.78 -4.48 -23.68
C GLN A 320 20.71 -3.98 -22.58
N THR A 321 21.73 -4.76 -22.27
CA THR A 321 22.70 -4.55 -21.16
C THR A 321 23.39 -3.16 -21.16
N ASN A 322 23.17 -2.32 -22.19
CA ASN A 322 23.92 -1.09 -22.43
C ASN A 322 23.08 0.19 -22.51
N THR A 323 21.80 0.15 -22.11
CA THR A 323 20.92 1.34 -22.27
C THR A 323 21.15 2.45 -21.26
N GLY A 324 21.96 2.24 -20.20
CA GLY A 324 22.21 3.26 -19.17
C GLY A 324 20.98 3.53 -18.26
N VAL A 325 19.98 2.67 -18.25
CA VAL A 325 18.81 2.77 -17.36
C VAL A 325 18.99 1.77 -16.22
N ILE A 326 18.90 2.26 -14.98
CA ILE A 326 18.86 1.42 -13.76
C ILE A 326 17.48 1.56 -13.13
N VAL A 327 16.88 0.42 -12.77
CA VAL A 327 15.58 0.39 -12.10
C VAL A 327 15.81 0.12 -10.61
N LEU A 328 15.42 1.06 -9.76
CA LEU A 328 15.38 0.87 -8.32
C LEU A 328 13.92 0.64 -7.91
N ALA A 329 13.67 -0.36 -7.09
CA ALA A 329 12.35 -0.55 -6.50
C ALA A 329 12.45 -0.55 -4.98
N ALA A 330 11.38 -0.17 -4.29
CA ALA A 330 11.31 -0.23 -2.84
C ALA A 330 10.07 -1.01 -2.38
N THR A 331 10.24 -1.77 -1.30
CA THR A 331 9.14 -2.47 -0.63
C THR A 331 9.38 -2.55 0.87
N ASN A 332 8.30 -2.60 1.63
CA ASN A 332 8.34 -2.92 3.05
C ASN A 332 8.16 -4.43 3.30
N ARG A 333 7.78 -5.21 2.26
CA ARG A 333 7.41 -6.61 2.37
C ARG A 333 7.98 -7.42 1.21
N ALA A 334 9.25 -7.77 1.29
CA ALA A 334 9.89 -8.61 0.28
C ALA A 334 9.35 -10.06 0.27
N ASP A 335 8.83 -10.51 1.41
CA ASP A 335 8.25 -11.85 1.63
C ASP A 335 7.07 -12.18 0.71
N ILE A 336 6.29 -11.17 0.33
CA ILE A 336 5.08 -11.35 -0.51
C ILE A 336 5.35 -11.18 -2.01
N LEU A 337 6.57 -10.79 -2.40
CA LEU A 337 6.88 -10.53 -3.81
C LEU A 337 6.99 -11.84 -4.63
N ASP A 338 6.58 -11.74 -5.88
CA ASP A 338 6.75 -12.84 -6.84
C ASP A 338 8.26 -13.08 -7.10
N LYS A 339 8.68 -14.33 -6.94
CA LYS A 339 10.07 -14.77 -7.15
C LYS A 339 10.58 -14.45 -8.56
N ALA A 340 9.70 -14.26 -9.53
CA ALA A 340 10.08 -13.85 -10.87
C ALA A 340 10.71 -12.47 -10.94
N LEU A 341 10.34 -11.55 -10.03
CA LEU A 341 10.96 -10.21 -9.92
C LEU A 341 12.43 -10.29 -9.48
N MET A 342 12.77 -11.27 -8.63
CA MET A 342 14.10 -11.40 -8.01
C MET A 342 15.06 -12.28 -8.82
N ARG A 343 14.73 -12.62 -10.08
CA ARG A 343 15.61 -13.40 -10.95
C ARG A 343 16.71 -12.52 -11.55
N ALA A 344 17.85 -13.16 -11.84
CA ALA A 344 18.96 -12.51 -12.53
C ALA A 344 18.52 -11.77 -13.79
N GLY A 345 18.98 -10.52 -13.95
CA GLY A 345 18.57 -9.64 -15.04
C GLY A 345 17.34 -8.77 -14.77
N ARG A 346 16.79 -8.82 -13.54
CA ARG A 346 15.69 -7.99 -13.05
C ARG A 346 16.13 -7.29 -11.75
N PHE A 347 15.53 -7.59 -10.60
CA PHE A 347 15.99 -7.12 -9.28
C PHE A 347 16.89 -8.19 -8.66
N ASP A 348 18.07 -8.34 -9.21
CA ASP A 348 19.05 -9.35 -8.81
C ASP A 348 19.84 -8.98 -7.54
N ARG A 349 19.78 -7.71 -7.13
CA ARG A 349 20.35 -7.23 -5.86
C ARG A 349 19.24 -6.80 -4.92
N GLN A 350 19.32 -7.28 -3.68
CA GLN A 350 18.44 -6.85 -2.58
C GLN A 350 19.30 -6.10 -1.58
N ILE A 351 19.01 -4.83 -1.40
CA ILE A 351 19.71 -3.92 -0.50
C ILE A 351 18.83 -3.73 0.72
N GLU A 352 19.30 -4.17 1.87
CA GLU A 352 18.58 -4.01 3.12
C GLU A 352 18.74 -2.59 3.64
N VAL A 353 17.61 -1.94 3.95
CA VAL A 353 17.52 -0.60 4.53
C VAL A 353 16.86 -0.74 5.89
N GLY A 354 17.65 -1.13 6.89
CA GLY A 354 17.21 -1.42 8.25
C GLY A 354 16.82 -0.18 9.06
N LEU A 355 16.40 -0.42 10.31
CA LEU A 355 16.25 0.66 11.27
C LEU A 355 17.64 1.16 11.69
N PRO A 356 17.80 2.47 11.92
CA PRO A 356 19.10 3.05 12.25
C PRO A 356 19.56 2.65 13.66
N ASP A 357 20.85 2.40 13.82
CA ASP A 357 21.51 2.22 15.11
C ASP A 357 21.63 3.56 15.88
N VAL A 358 22.19 3.54 17.10
CA VAL A 358 22.33 4.74 17.94
C VAL A 358 23.15 5.83 17.24
N LYS A 359 24.23 5.48 16.55
CA LYS A 359 25.10 6.45 15.86
C LYS A 359 24.40 7.03 14.66
N GLU A 360 23.79 6.19 13.86
CA GLU A 360 23.01 6.61 12.70
C GLU A 360 21.83 7.50 13.11
N ARG A 361 21.13 7.20 14.23
CA ARG A 361 20.07 8.06 14.76
C ARG A 361 20.62 9.43 15.16
N GLU A 362 21.80 9.50 15.77
CA GLU A 362 22.45 10.77 16.07
C GLU A 362 22.73 11.60 14.81
N GLU A 363 23.20 10.94 13.74
CA GLU A 363 23.41 11.60 12.43
C GLU A 363 22.09 12.09 11.82
N ILE A 364 21.03 11.27 11.90
CA ILE A 364 19.68 11.63 11.43
C ILE A 364 19.15 12.83 12.21
N PHE A 365 19.29 12.83 13.56
CA PHE A 365 18.97 14.01 14.38
C PHE A 365 19.76 15.24 13.89
N ASN A 366 21.06 15.12 13.64
CA ASN A 366 21.88 16.21 13.15
C ASN A 366 21.35 16.83 11.85
N VAL A 367 20.77 16.02 10.96
CA VAL A 367 20.14 16.52 9.72
C VAL A 367 18.84 17.27 10.03
N HIS A 368 17.93 16.66 10.81
CA HIS A 368 16.61 17.22 11.07
C HIS A 368 16.62 18.39 12.06
N LEU A 369 17.65 18.51 12.89
CA LEU A 369 17.83 19.61 13.83
C LEU A 369 18.41 20.90 13.19
N ARG A 370 19.03 20.82 11.98
CA ARG A 370 19.64 21.98 11.29
C ARG A 370 18.71 23.18 11.15
N PRO A 371 17.43 23.04 10.76
CA PRO A 371 16.53 24.18 10.57
C PRO A 371 15.93 24.72 11.88
N LEU A 372 16.15 24.06 13.03
CA LEU A 372 15.49 24.35 14.29
C LEU A 372 16.35 25.26 15.18
N LYS A 373 15.67 26.08 16.02
CA LYS A 373 16.31 26.90 17.03
C LYS A 373 16.42 26.10 18.33
N LEU A 374 17.58 25.58 18.61
CA LEU A 374 17.85 24.69 19.74
C LEU A 374 18.47 25.42 20.92
N ASP A 375 18.24 24.86 22.11
CA ASP A 375 19.01 25.22 23.30
C ASP A 375 20.50 24.84 23.05
N PRO A 376 21.46 25.75 23.33
CA PRO A 376 22.88 25.47 23.17
C PRO A 376 23.40 24.27 23.99
N GLN A 377 22.71 23.90 25.06
CA GLN A 377 23.08 22.79 25.95
C GLN A 377 22.47 21.45 25.54
N LEU A 378 21.74 21.38 24.43
CA LEU A 378 21.06 20.16 24.00
C LEU A 378 22.06 19.07 23.56
N ASP A 379 22.12 17.99 24.30
CA ASP A 379 22.89 16.79 23.95
C ASP A 379 22.13 15.96 22.89
N ARG A 380 22.71 15.89 21.68
CA ARG A 380 22.12 15.15 20.55
C ARG A 380 22.28 13.65 20.72
N SER A 381 23.38 13.22 21.29
CA SER A 381 23.61 11.80 21.56
C SER A 381 22.63 11.26 22.62
N PHE A 382 22.23 12.12 23.56
CA PHE A 382 21.14 11.81 24.48
C PHE A 382 19.83 11.53 23.74
N LEU A 383 19.44 12.38 22.75
CA LEU A 383 18.22 12.18 21.97
C LEU A 383 18.25 10.85 21.20
N ALA A 384 19.38 10.52 20.60
CA ALA A 384 19.57 9.25 19.89
C ALA A 384 19.41 8.04 20.83
N ARG A 385 19.91 8.14 22.06
CA ARG A 385 19.73 7.09 23.08
C ARG A 385 18.28 6.96 23.55
N GLN A 386 17.50 8.06 23.55
CA GLN A 386 16.09 8.05 23.97
C GLN A 386 15.11 7.54 22.91
N THR A 387 15.57 7.23 21.70
CA THR A 387 14.72 6.83 20.58
C THR A 387 15.13 5.47 19.97
N PRO A 388 15.25 4.40 20.79
CA PRO A 388 15.57 3.07 20.25
C PRO A 388 14.44 2.59 19.33
N GLY A 389 14.82 1.98 18.20
CA GLY A 389 13.86 1.43 17.24
C GLY A 389 13.11 2.47 16.40
N PHE A 390 13.44 3.76 16.51
CA PHE A 390 12.82 4.80 15.69
C PHE A 390 13.45 4.81 14.29
N SER A 391 12.58 4.94 13.30
CA SER A 391 12.99 5.18 11.92
C SER A 391 13.38 6.64 11.69
N GLY A 392 13.99 6.94 10.55
CA GLY A 392 14.28 8.32 10.16
C GLY A 392 13.04 9.22 10.09
N ALA A 393 11.90 8.67 9.68
CA ALA A 393 10.63 9.40 9.66
C ALA A 393 10.11 9.69 11.07
N ASP A 394 10.26 8.76 12.02
CA ASP A 394 9.88 8.97 13.41
C ASP A 394 10.74 10.07 14.04
N ILE A 395 12.06 10.08 13.78
CA ILE A 395 12.98 11.11 14.26
C ILE A 395 12.60 12.49 13.67
N ALA A 396 12.27 12.55 12.39
CA ALA A 396 11.80 13.80 11.78
C ALA A 396 10.51 14.29 12.45
N ASN A 397 9.59 13.37 12.77
CA ASN A 397 8.36 13.69 13.48
C ASN A 397 8.64 14.16 14.90
N VAL A 398 9.57 13.54 15.65
CA VAL A 398 10.02 14.00 16.96
C VAL A 398 10.53 15.45 16.91
N CYS A 399 11.38 15.75 15.93
CA CYS A 399 11.93 17.09 15.76
C CYS A 399 10.84 18.14 15.50
N ASN A 400 9.88 17.81 14.64
CA ASN A 400 8.75 18.67 14.34
C ASN A 400 7.84 18.86 15.56
N GLU A 401 7.50 17.77 16.25
CA GLU A 401 6.61 17.81 17.42
C GLU A 401 7.24 18.59 18.59
N ALA A 402 8.55 18.44 18.81
CA ALA A 402 9.26 19.22 19.83
C ALA A 402 9.21 20.71 19.52
N ALA A 403 9.35 21.10 18.24
CA ALA A 403 9.21 22.49 17.83
C ALA A 403 7.77 23.02 18.06
N LEU A 404 6.75 22.20 17.77
CA LEU A 404 5.35 22.55 18.04
C LEU A 404 5.06 22.70 19.54
N ILE A 405 5.64 21.85 20.39
CA ILE A 405 5.50 21.93 21.84
C ILE A 405 6.17 23.21 22.35
N ALA A 406 7.41 23.50 21.96
CA ALA A 406 8.11 24.73 22.34
C ALA A 406 7.33 25.98 21.91
N ALA A 407 6.80 25.99 20.68
CA ALA A 407 5.99 27.10 20.17
C ALA A 407 4.69 27.30 20.99
N ARG A 408 4.01 26.22 21.38
CA ARG A 408 2.81 26.26 22.23
C ARG A 408 3.09 26.89 23.61
N HIS A 409 4.28 26.64 24.16
CA HIS A 409 4.73 27.22 25.41
C HIS A 409 5.42 28.60 25.25
N ASN A 410 5.35 29.21 24.05
CA ASN A 410 5.97 30.51 23.74
C ASN A 410 7.49 30.56 24.04
N LYS A 411 8.20 29.43 23.94
CA LYS A 411 9.64 29.35 24.14
C LYS A 411 10.39 29.90 22.92
N LYS A 412 11.56 30.47 23.14
CA LYS A 412 12.44 31.00 22.06
C LYS A 412 13.35 29.91 21.46
N PHE A 413 13.64 28.88 22.24
CA PHE A 413 14.49 27.75 21.88
C PHE A 413 13.80 26.45 22.29
N ILE A 414 14.09 25.37 21.56
CA ILE A 414 13.59 24.04 21.84
C ILE A 414 14.54 23.40 22.86
N SER A 415 14.02 23.01 24.01
CA SER A 415 14.79 22.43 25.11
C SER A 415 14.70 20.90 25.12
N LYS A 416 15.53 20.26 25.94
CA LYS A 416 15.52 18.80 26.18
C LYS A 416 14.13 18.30 26.59
N GLU A 417 13.44 19.04 27.46
CA GLU A 417 12.11 18.70 27.96
C GLU A 417 11.07 18.66 26.82
N ASP A 418 11.19 19.57 25.85
CA ASP A 418 10.28 19.59 24.71
C ASP A 418 10.46 18.35 23.82
N PHE A 419 11.71 17.88 23.64
CA PHE A 419 11.99 16.63 22.92
C PHE A 419 11.47 15.41 23.68
N LEU A 420 11.66 15.34 25.01
CA LEU A 420 11.12 14.25 25.82
C LEU A 420 9.59 14.22 25.75
N ALA A 421 8.93 15.38 25.84
CA ALA A 421 7.49 15.49 25.69
C ALA A 421 7.01 15.09 24.27
N ALA A 422 7.81 15.38 23.24
CA ALA A 422 7.53 14.96 21.86
C ALA A 422 7.62 13.43 21.71
N ILE A 423 8.67 12.82 22.25
CA ILE A 423 8.84 11.35 22.25
C ILE A 423 7.66 10.71 22.99
N ASP A 424 7.30 11.21 24.17
CA ASP A 424 6.15 10.73 24.93
C ASP A 424 4.86 10.79 24.14
N ARG A 425 4.66 11.89 23.40
CA ARG A 425 3.45 12.09 22.60
C ARG A 425 3.39 11.14 21.39
N ILE A 426 4.53 10.86 20.78
CA ILE A 426 4.59 9.97 19.60
C ILE A 426 4.38 8.51 20.02
N VAL A 427 5.01 8.08 21.12
CA VAL A 427 4.93 6.69 21.57
C VAL A 427 3.63 6.42 22.35
N GLY A 428 3.27 7.30 23.29
CA GLY A 428 2.12 7.12 24.19
C GLY A 428 0.83 7.82 23.76
N GLY A 429 0.91 8.74 22.78
CA GLY A 429 -0.21 9.57 22.37
C GLY A 429 -0.42 10.81 23.23
N LEU A 430 -1.50 11.54 22.96
CA LEU A 430 -1.88 12.74 23.70
C LEU A 430 -2.28 12.42 25.13
N GLU A 431 -1.82 13.25 26.06
CA GLU A 431 -2.24 13.24 27.45
C GLU A 431 -3.74 13.57 27.56
N ARG A 432 -4.50 12.76 28.30
CA ARG A 432 -5.93 12.92 28.49
C ARG A 432 -6.22 13.54 29.86
N LYS A 433 -6.17 14.87 29.97
CA LYS A 433 -6.42 15.61 31.21
C LYS A 433 -7.87 15.51 31.73
N ASN A 434 -8.82 15.12 30.86
CA ASN A 434 -10.25 15.14 31.22
C ASN A 434 -10.82 13.74 31.50
N LYS A 435 -9.96 12.70 31.67
CA LYS A 435 -10.45 11.38 32.03
C LYS A 435 -10.76 11.40 33.56
N ILE A 436 -12.03 11.18 33.88
CA ILE A 436 -12.44 11.00 35.27
C ILE A 436 -11.94 9.62 35.69
N ILE A 437 -10.95 9.59 36.58
CA ILE A 437 -10.43 8.39 37.22
C ILE A 437 -10.74 8.56 38.70
N THR A 438 -11.34 7.55 39.33
CA THR A 438 -11.61 7.55 40.76
C THR A 438 -10.29 7.41 41.53
N ASP A 439 -10.24 7.86 42.77
CA ASP A 439 -9.04 7.73 43.62
C ASP A 439 -8.67 6.25 43.82
N GLU A 440 -9.67 5.36 43.88
CA GLU A 440 -9.47 3.91 43.97
C GLU A 440 -8.80 3.37 42.68
N GLU A 441 -9.30 3.73 41.50
CA GLU A 441 -8.69 3.34 40.24
C GLU A 441 -7.28 3.92 40.10
N LYS A 442 -7.06 5.17 40.47
CA LYS A 442 -5.74 5.81 40.47
C LYS A 442 -4.74 5.05 41.33
N ARG A 443 -5.21 4.55 42.49
CA ARG A 443 -4.40 3.73 43.38
C ARG A 443 -4.05 2.37 42.77
N VAL A 444 -5.01 1.70 42.16
CA VAL A 444 -4.77 0.43 41.45
C VAL A 444 -3.76 0.62 40.34
N ILE A 445 -3.90 1.68 39.53
CA ILE A 445 -2.96 2.00 38.46
C ILE A 445 -1.55 2.26 39.03
N ALA A 446 -1.43 3.03 40.11
CA ALA A 446 -0.14 3.33 40.68
C ALA A 446 0.61 2.07 41.15
N TYR A 447 -0.08 1.16 41.81
CA TYR A 447 0.52 -0.12 42.21
C TYR A 447 0.82 -1.04 41.03
N HIS A 448 -0.01 -1.01 39.99
CA HIS A 448 0.24 -1.75 38.75
C HIS A 448 1.54 -1.29 38.09
N GLU A 449 1.68 -0.01 37.83
CA GLU A 449 2.88 0.57 37.22
C GLU A 449 4.13 0.46 38.13
N ALA A 450 3.95 0.63 39.42
CA ALA A 450 5.03 0.38 40.38
C ALA A 450 5.48 -1.08 40.39
N GLY A 451 4.57 -2.03 40.16
CA GLY A 451 4.87 -3.44 40.05
C GLY A 451 5.77 -3.73 38.86
N HIS A 452 5.44 -3.22 37.68
CA HIS A 452 6.28 -3.31 36.49
C HIS A 452 7.67 -2.72 36.74
N ALA A 453 7.72 -1.52 37.30
CA ALA A 453 8.96 -0.81 37.57
C ALA A 453 9.86 -1.58 38.55
N THR A 454 9.29 -2.07 39.66
CA THR A 454 10.02 -2.79 40.71
C THR A 454 10.65 -4.08 40.14
N VAL A 455 9.86 -4.93 39.41
CA VAL A 455 10.36 -6.16 38.87
C VAL A 455 11.45 -5.90 37.81
N SER A 456 11.21 -4.92 36.95
CA SER A 456 12.20 -4.54 35.91
C SER A 456 13.48 -3.96 36.50
N TRP A 457 13.42 -3.25 37.64
CA TRP A 457 14.60 -2.68 38.30
C TRP A 457 15.49 -3.74 38.93
N ILE A 458 14.86 -4.73 39.59
CA ILE A 458 15.56 -5.76 40.35
C ILE A 458 16.14 -6.87 39.47
N LEU A 459 15.41 -7.25 38.39
CA LEU A 459 15.89 -8.31 37.49
C LEU A 459 17.04 -7.81 36.63
N GLU A 460 18.06 -8.64 36.50
CA GLU A 460 19.34 -8.27 35.87
C GLU A 460 19.20 -7.98 34.36
N ASN A 461 18.42 -8.79 33.66
CA ASN A 461 18.33 -8.72 32.20
C ASN A 461 17.11 -7.94 31.70
N ALA A 462 16.21 -7.48 32.58
CA ALA A 462 15.11 -6.65 32.19
C ALA A 462 15.58 -5.28 31.65
N SER A 463 14.79 -4.68 30.76
CA SER A 463 15.13 -3.40 30.14
C SER A 463 15.25 -2.27 31.16
N PRO A 464 16.23 -1.35 31.02
CA PRO A 464 16.38 -0.20 31.93
C PRO A 464 15.15 0.68 31.92
N LEU A 465 14.69 1.06 33.11
CA LEU A 465 13.58 1.96 33.30
C LEU A 465 14.04 3.41 33.13
N ILE A 466 13.27 4.23 32.40
CA ILE A 466 13.49 5.67 32.23
C ILE A 466 12.62 6.45 33.24
N LYS A 467 11.33 6.13 33.25
CA LYS A 467 10.32 6.75 34.08
C LYS A 467 9.08 5.89 34.21
N VAL A 468 8.29 6.15 35.23
CA VAL A 468 6.97 5.57 35.43
C VAL A 468 5.96 6.69 35.52
N THR A 469 4.78 6.53 34.95
CA THR A 469 3.72 7.53 35.00
C THR A 469 2.34 6.90 35.12
N ILE A 470 1.49 7.53 35.87
CA ILE A 470 0.06 7.20 35.97
C ILE A 470 -0.83 8.20 35.22
N ILE A 471 -0.23 9.09 34.43
CA ILE A 471 -0.97 10.03 33.59
C ILE A 471 -1.52 9.28 32.40
N PRO A 472 -2.86 9.27 32.15
CA PRO A 472 -3.44 8.55 31.03
C PRO A 472 -3.01 9.12 29.68
N ARG A 473 -2.54 8.26 28.77
CA ARG A 473 -2.18 8.63 27.41
C ARG A 473 -2.80 7.66 26.40
N GLY A 474 -3.41 8.19 25.37
CA GLY A 474 -4.02 7.34 24.34
C GLY A 474 -5.05 6.36 24.90
N LYS A 475 -4.77 5.05 24.82
CA LYS A 475 -5.58 3.97 25.41
C LYS A 475 -5.08 3.53 26.79
N ALA A 476 -3.84 3.83 27.15
CA ALA A 476 -3.22 3.43 28.40
C ALA A 476 -3.66 4.33 29.56
N LEU A 477 -3.79 3.74 30.75
CA LEU A 477 -4.13 4.44 32.01
C LEU A 477 -2.87 4.91 32.73
N GLY A 478 -1.77 4.21 32.57
CA GLY A 478 -0.44 4.50 33.03
C GLY A 478 0.58 3.92 32.05
N ALA A 479 1.86 4.09 32.34
CA ALA A 479 2.94 3.45 31.58
C ALA A 479 4.27 3.47 32.33
N ALA A 480 4.96 2.35 32.37
CA ALA A 480 6.38 2.27 32.68
C ALA A 480 7.19 2.35 31.36
N TRP A 481 8.09 3.31 31.30
CA TRP A 481 8.88 3.60 30.11
C TRP A 481 10.26 2.98 30.25
N TYR A 482 10.61 2.13 29.27
CA TYR A 482 11.87 1.43 29.25
C TYR A 482 12.74 1.91 28.11
N LEU A 483 14.05 1.78 28.27
CA LEU A 483 15.04 1.95 27.22
C LEU A 483 15.46 0.56 26.74
N PRO A 484 14.86 0.00 25.71
CA PRO A 484 15.28 -1.31 25.21
C PRO A 484 16.76 -1.27 24.80
N GLU A 485 17.54 -2.24 25.24
CA GLU A 485 18.89 -2.41 24.73
C GLU A 485 18.83 -2.96 23.31
N GLU A 486 19.57 -2.36 22.39
CA GLU A 486 19.68 -2.85 21.02
C GLU A 486 20.49 -4.15 21.01
N ARG A 487 19.79 -5.27 20.90
CA ARG A 487 20.36 -6.61 20.91
C ARG A 487 19.96 -7.33 19.62
N GLN A 488 20.94 -8.00 19.01
CA GLN A 488 20.71 -8.89 17.87
C GLN A 488 20.24 -10.29 18.29
N ILE A 489 20.62 -10.72 19.50
CA ILE A 489 20.33 -12.04 20.04
C ILE A 489 19.80 -11.88 21.47
N THR A 490 18.72 -12.58 21.78
CA THR A 490 18.11 -12.61 23.12
C THR A 490 18.18 -14.04 23.69
N THR A 491 18.66 -14.19 24.91
CA THR A 491 18.73 -15.49 25.59
C THR A 491 17.40 -15.85 26.24
N ARG A 492 17.22 -17.14 26.60
CA ARG A 492 16.03 -17.62 27.31
C ARG A 492 15.85 -16.88 28.66
N GLU A 493 16.94 -16.65 29.40
CA GLU A 493 16.89 -15.95 30.69
C GLU A 493 16.44 -14.50 30.53
N GLN A 494 16.94 -13.82 29.49
CA GLN A 494 16.52 -12.46 29.19
C GLN A 494 15.03 -12.38 28.85
N MET A 495 14.52 -13.34 28.07
CA MET A 495 13.10 -13.40 27.76
C MET A 495 12.26 -13.70 29.00
N MET A 496 12.73 -14.54 29.90
CA MET A 496 12.06 -14.82 31.18
C MET A 496 12.00 -13.58 32.08
N ASP A 497 13.08 -12.81 32.20
CA ASP A 497 13.13 -11.57 32.96
C ASP A 497 12.15 -10.53 32.39
N GLU A 498 12.05 -10.42 31.04
CA GLU A 498 11.08 -9.54 30.39
C GLU A 498 9.64 -9.98 30.62
N LEU A 499 9.35 -11.29 30.56
CA LEU A 499 8.04 -11.83 30.89
C LEU A 499 7.64 -11.51 32.34
N ALA A 500 8.56 -11.73 33.27
CA ALA A 500 8.34 -11.42 34.70
C ALA A 500 8.10 -9.93 34.94
N ALA A 501 8.89 -9.06 34.31
CA ALA A 501 8.69 -7.60 34.37
C ALA A 501 7.34 -7.19 33.77
N THR A 502 6.92 -7.79 32.66
CA THR A 502 5.60 -7.52 32.06
C THR A 502 4.44 -8.03 32.91
N LEU A 503 4.61 -9.09 33.70
CA LEU A 503 3.61 -9.59 34.64
C LEU A 503 3.60 -8.81 35.97
N GLY A 504 4.62 -8.00 36.26
CA GLY A 504 4.81 -7.27 37.51
C GLY A 504 3.58 -6.45 37.95
N GLY A 505 2.91 -5.77 37.02
CA GLY A 505 1.69 -5.02 37.27
C GLY A 505 0.56 -5.90 37.80
N ARG A 506 0.27 -6.99 37.13
CA ARG A 506 -0.76 -7.97 37.51
C ARG A 506 -0.49 -8.61 38.87
N VAL A 507 0.76 -8.99 39.10
CA VAL A 507 1.19 -9.59 40.38
C VAL A 507 1.09 -8.59 41.51
N SER A 508 1.46 -7.32 41.27
CA SER A 508 1.35 -6.24 42.24
C SER A 508 -0.10 -6.00 42.67
N GLU A 509 -1.05 -5.99 41.73
CA GLU A 509 -2.49 -5.90 42.04
C GLU A 509 -2.91 -7.05 42.95
N GLN A 510 -2.60 -8.28 42.60
CA GLN A 510 -2.96 -9.48 43.35
C GLN A 510 -2.39 -9.47 44.78
N LEU A 511 -1.13 -9.06 44.93
CA LEU A 511 -0.47 -9.03 46.26
C LEU A 511 -1.00 -7.91 47.15
N THR A 512 -1.35 -6.76 46.58
CA THR A 512 -1.74 -5.56 47.32
C THR A 512 -3.22 -5.54 47.65
N PHE A 513 -4.08 -5.87 46.71
CA PHE A 513 -5.53 -5.75 46.82
C PHE A 513 -6.24 -7.10 46.97
N GLY A 514 -5.57 -8.22 46.69
CA GLY A 514 -6.19 -9.55 46.64
C GLY A 514 -7.10 -9.77 45.44
N GLU A 515 -7.27 -8.76 44.63
CA GLU A 515 -8.12 -8.74 43.44
C GLU A 515 -7.27 -8.40 42.17
N ILE A 516 -7.82 -8.71 41.02
CA ILE A 516 -7.17 -8.52 39.74
C ILE A 516 -8.07 -7.72 38.82
N SER A 517 -7.49 -6.76 38.10
CA SER A 517 -8.23 -5.88 37.21
C SER A 517 -8.12 -6.28 35.73
N THR A 518 -8.93 -5.66 34.89
CA THR A 518 -8.86 -5.77 33.43
C THR A 518 -7.73 -4.92 32.85
N GLY A 519 -7.03 -4.13 33.65
CA GLY A 519 -5.95 -3.23 33.20
C GLY A 519 -4.79 -3.99 32.57
N ALA A 520 -4.50 -5.20 33.04
CA ALA A 520 -3.40 -6.03 32.52
C ALA A 520 -3.69 -6.75 31.19
N LEU A 521 -4.75 -6.39 30.44
CA LEU A 521 -5.08 -7.06 29.17
C LEU A 521 -3.93 -7.04 28.16
N ASN A 522 -3.33 -5.88 27.94
CA ASN A 522 -2.23 -5.74 26.98
C ASN A 522 -0.98 -6.50 27.40
N ASP A 523 -0.69 -6.52 28.73
CA ASP A 523 0.44 -7.24 29.28
C ASP A 523 0.27 -8.75 29.11
N LEU A 524 -0.92 -9.26 29.38
CA LEU A 524 -1.24 -10.67 29.17
C LEU A 524 -1.18 -11.05 27.69
N GLU A 525 -1.63 -10.20 26.78
CA GLU A 525 -1.51 -10.43 25.32
C GLU A 525 -0.03 -10.50 24.91
N ARG A 526 0.79 -9.56 25.39
CA ARG A 526 2.23 -9.52 25.10
C ARG A 526 2.94 -10.75 25.67
N VAL A 527 2.69 -11.09 26.92
CA VAL A 527 3.27 -12.25 27.61
C VAL A 527 2.90 -13.55 26.87
N THR A 528 1.63 -13.69 26.48
CA THR A 528 1.15 -14.85 25.76
C THR A 528 1.89 -15.00 24.43
N LYS A 529 1.94 -13.96 23.60
CA LYS A 529 2.65 -13.97 22.31
C LYS A 529 4.13 -14.32 22.48
N GLN A 530 4.78 -13.77 23.49
CA GLN A 530 6.19 -14.02 23.75
C GLN A 530 6.46 -15.45 24.25
N ALA A 531 5.61 -16.00 25.12
CA ALA A 531 5.71 -17.37 25.58
C ALA A 531 5.51 -18.36 24.44
N TYR A 532 4.51 -18.14 23.56
CA TYR A 532 4.34 -18.95 22.36
C TYR A 532 5.54 -18.86 21.42
N ALA A 533 6.11 -17.68 21.23
CA ALA A 533 7.31 -17.52 20.41
C ALA A 533 8.50 -18.30 20.99
N MET A 534 8.69 -18.28 22.32
CA MET A 534 9.75 -19.07 22.98
C MET A 534 9.61 -20.57 22.74
N VAL A 535 8.39 -21.07 22.83
CA VAL A 535 8.09 -22.50 22.74
C VAL A 535 8.01 -22.97 21.28
N ALA A 536 7.26 -22.26 20.44
CA ALA A 536 6.93 -22.73 19.09
C ALA A 536 7.89 -22.22 18.01
N TYR A 537 8.55 -21.06 18.20
CA TYR A 537 9.38 -20.45 17.15
C TYR A 537 10.86 -20.59 17.43
N TYR A 538 11.28 -20.35 18.68
CA TYR A 538 12.71 -20.37 19.05
C TYR A 538 13.19 -21.72 19.58
N GLY A 539 12.28 -22.70 19.76
CA GLY A 539 12.67 -24.03 20.25
C GLY A 539 13.30 -24.02 21.63
N MET A 540 12.84 -23.11 22.53
CA MET A 540 13.41 -22.91 23.88
C MET A 540 12.72 -23.77 24.96
N SER A 541 11.86 -24.71 24.57
CA SER A 541 11.20 -25.65 25.46
C SER A 541 11.89 -27.04 25.40
N GLU A 542 12.06 -27.68 26.55
CA GLU A 542 12.64 -29.02 26.62
C GLU A 542 11.63 -30.08 26.13
N ASN A 543 10.34 -29.90 26.41
CA ASN A 543 9.31 -30.89 26.08
C ASN A 543 8.87 -30.84 24.61
N VAL A 544 8.85 -29.67 23.99
CA VAL A 544 8.59 -29.51 22.55
C VAL A 544 9.85 -29.72 21.71
N GLY A 545 11.04 -29.55 22.32
CA GLY A 545 12.33 -29.76 21.70
C GLY A 545 12.79 -28.57 20.85
N THR A 546 13.88 -28.79 20.10
CA THR A 546 14.53 -27.76 19.25
C THR A 546 13.88 -27.67 17.87
N LEU A 547 12.56 -27.65 17.81
CA LEU A 547 11.78 -27.51 16.57
C LEU A 547 11.28 -26.08 16.44
N SER A 548 11.26 -25.57 15.20
CA SER A 548 10.65 -24.28 14.89
C SER A 548 9.46 -24.47 13.98
N TYR A 549 8.31 -23.99 14.42
CA TYR A 549 7.06 -23.93 13.65
C TYR A 549 6.82 -22.54 13.06
N TYR A 550 7.86 -21.71 13.02
CA TYR A 550 7.81 -20.39 12.43
C TYR A 550 7.71 -20.48 10.90
N ASP A 551 6.71 -19.84 10.33
CA ASP A 551 6.58 -19.70 8.88
C ASP A 551 7.14 -18.35 8.43
N SER A 552 8.34 -18.35 7.90
CA SER A 552 9.00 -17.15 7.34
C SER A 552 8.30 -16.63 6.06
N THR A 553 7.43 -17.44 5.45
CA THR A 553 6.72 -17.04 4.22
C THR A 553 5.41 -16.29 4.49
N GLY A 554 4.94 -16.28 5.74
CA GLY A 554 3.66 -15.67 6.15
C GLY A 554 2.42 -16.30 5.50
N GLN A 555 2.56 -17.48 4.87
CA GLN A 555 1.46 -18.19 4.21
C GLN A 555 0.60 -18.96 5.21
N SER A 556 1.12 -19.28 6.38
CA SER A 556 0.40 -19.99 7.43
C SER A 556 -0.76 -19.17 8.03
N ASP A 557 -0.67 -17.85 8.03
CA ASP A 557 -1.77 -16.98 8.48
C ASP A 557 -3.02 -17.07 7.58
N MET A 558 -2.87 -17.55 6.35
CA MET A 558 -3.97 -17.82 5.40
C MET A 558 -4.34 -19.30 5.33
N ALA A 559 -3.55 -20.18 5.90
CA ALA A 559 -3.85 -21.60 5.96
C ALA A 559 -4.68 -21.89 7.22
N PHE A 560 -5.89 -22.42 7.05
CA PHE A 560 -6.74 -22.90 8.15
C PHE A 560 -6.14 -24.11 8.89
N THR A 561 -4.92 -24.53 8.55
CA THR A 561 -4.25 -25.70 9.13
C THR A 561 -2.95 -25.29 9.81
N LYS A 562 -2.84 -25.62 11.10
CA LYS A 562 -1.59 -25.46 11.85
C LYS A 562 -0.51 -26.40 11.27
N PRO A 563 0.77 -26.01 11.25
CA PRO A 563 1.87 -26.84 10.71
C PRO A 563 2.27 -28.02 11.63
N TYR A 564 1.44 -28.35 12.61
CA TYR A 564 1.67 -29.40 13.61
C TYR A 564 0.39 -30.10 14.02
N SER A 565 0.53 -31.29 14.59
CA SER A 565 -0.60 -32.13 15.04
C SER A 565 -1.31 -31.52 16.25
N GLU A 566 -2.54 -31.94 16.51
CA GLU A 566 -3.31 -31.49 17.67
C GLU A 566 -2.63 -31.86 19.00
N LEU A 567 -1.94 -32.99 19.06
CA LEU A 567 -1.15 -33.38 20.22
C LEU A 567 0.00 -32.40 20.48
N THR A 568 0.71 -31.98 19.42
CA THR A 568 1.77 -30.97 19.53
C THR A 568 1.20 -29.61 19.92
N ALA A 569 0.00 -29.23 19.44
CA ALA A 569 -0.69 -28.03 19.84
C ALA A 569 -0.93 -28.00 21.37
N GLN A 570 -1.45 -29.10 21.91
CA GLN A 570 -1.69 -29.24 23.37
C GLN A 570 -0.37 -29.15 24.17
N GLN A 571 0.70 -29.72 23.65
CA GLN A 571 2.05 -29.61 24.28
C GLN A 571 2.54 -28.17 24.28
N ILE A 572 2.42 -27.46 23.15
CA ILE A 572 2.81 -26.03 23.04
C ILE A 572 1.99 -25.19 24.03
N ASP A 573 0.67 -25.39 24.11
CA ASP A 573 -0.19 -24.68 25.05
C ASP A 573 0.20 -24.94 26.52
N ALA A 574 0.48 -26.20 26.85
CA ALA A 574 0.92 -26.58 28.21
C ALA A 574 2.26 -25.95 28.59
N GLU A 575 3.24 -25.97 27.65
CA GLU A 575 4.56 -25.37 27.87
C GLU A 575 4.49 -23.85 27.95
N ALA A 576 3.72 -23.18 27.09
CA ALA A 576 3.52 -21.74 27.14
C ALA A 576 2.91 -21.32 28.50
N LYS A 577 1.91 -22.08 29.00
CA LYS A 577 1.33 -21.86 30.33
C LYS A 577 2.37 -22.06 31.45
N LEU A 578 3.23 -23.05 31.33
CA LEU A 578 4.28 -23.31 32.30
C LEU A 578 5.33 -22.20 32.31
N VAL A 579 5.73 -21.69 31.15
CA VAL A 579 6.66 -20.56 31.03
C VAL A 579 6.07 -19.31 31.69
N ILE A 580 4.80 -19.00 31.41
CA ILE A 580 4.08 -17.87 32.01
C ILE A 580 3.98 -18.04 33.54
N GLY A 581 3.67 -19.26 34.01
CA GLY A 581 3.60 -19.58 35.44
C GLY A 581 4.93 -19.33 36.16
N LYS A 582 6.05 -19.80 35.57
CA LYS A 582 7.39 -19.55 36.13
C LYS A 582 7.74 -18.06 36.18
N ALA A 583 7.40 -17.31 35.12
CA ALA A 583 7.62 -15.88 35.09
C ALA A 583 6.77 -15.14 36.13
N TYR A 584 5.52 -15.61 36.37
CA TYR A 584 4.63 -15.08 37.42
C TYR A 584 5.22 -15.31 38.81
N GLU A 585 5.64 -16.55 39.13
CA GLU A 585 6.30 -16.90 40.39
C GLU A 585 7.56 -16.07 40.62
N MET A 586 8.33 -15.81 39.57
CA MET A 586 9.54 -14.97 39.67
C MET A 586 9.19 -13.52 39.98
N ALA A 587 8.18 -12.96 39.34
CA ALA A 587 7.68 -11.62 39.65
C ALA A 587 7.10 -11.52 41.06
N GLU A 588 6.34 -12.53 41.47
CA GLU A 588 5.77 -12.61 42.83
C GLU A 588 6.86 -12.63 43.93
N LYS A 589 7.89 -13.45 43.70
CA LYS A 589 9.03 -13.51 44.61
C LYS A 589 9.73 -12.16 44.75
N VAL A 590 10.02 -11.49 43.63
CA VAL A 590 10.66 -10.17 43.61
C VAL A 590 9.82 -9.13 44.39
N LEU A 591 8.52 -9.09 44.10
CA LEU A 591 7.61 -8.11 44.73
C LEU A 591 7.40 -8.34 46.22
N ARG A 592 7.38 -9.61 46.66
CA ARG A 592 7.32 -9.94 48.10
C ARG A 592 8.61 -9.54 48.85
N GLU A 593 9.78 -9.80 48.23
CA GLU A 593 11.09 -9.43 48.82
C GLU A 593 11.29 -7.91 48.90
N HIS A 594 10.64 -7.14 48.00
CA HIS A 594 10.77 -5.69 47.92
C HIS A 594 9.44 -4.95 48.18
N ALA A 595 8.56 -5.50 49.04
CA ALA A 595 7.22 -4.97 49.28
C ALA A 595 7.20 -3.52 49.80
N ASP A 596 8.15 -3.18 50.65
CA ASP A 596 8.27 -1.80 51.21
C ASP A 596 8.64 -0.79 50.14
N GLY A 597 9.58 -1.16 49.22
CA GLY A 597 9.97 -0.33 48.08
C GLY A 597 8.84 -0.18 47.04
N LEU A 598 8.09 -1.26 46.80
CA LEU A 598 6.90 -1.21 45.94
C LEU A 598 5.88 -0.20 46.47
N LYS A 599 5.62 -0.25 47.76
CA LYS A 599 4.68 0.67 48.42
C LYS A 599 5.16 2.12 48.35
N GLU A 600 6.43 2.39 48.67
CA GLU A 600 7.01 3.73 48.57
C GLU A 600 6.92 4.28 47.15
N LEU A 601 7.25 3.46 46.13
CA LEU A 601 7.16 3.86 44.72
C LEU A 601 5.72 4.15 44.29
N ALA A 602 4.75 3.34 44.74
CA ALA A 602 3.34 3.55 44.40
C ALA A 602 2.79 4.82 45.07
N GLU A 603 3.15 5.10 46.34
CA GLU A 603 2.78 6.31 47.05
C GLU A 603 3.39 7.56 46.40
N LEU A 604 4.65 7.48 45.97
CA LEU A 604 5.33 8.55 45.24
C LEU A 604 4.67 8.83 43.89
N LEU A 605 4.20 7.78 43.17
CA LEU A 605 3.43 7.92 41.95
C LEU A 605 2.07 8.59 42.18
N LEU A 606 1.40 8.31 43.30
CA LEU A 606 0.15 8.97 43.63
C LEU A 606 0.34 10.46 43.94
N GLU A 607 1.50 10.83 44.52
CA GLU A 607 1.84 12.20 44.84
C GLU A 607 2.29 13.00 43.60
N ARG A 608 3.21 12.45 42.80
CA ARG A 608 3.89 13.19 41.74
C ARG A 608 3.38 12.86 40.34
N GLU A 609 2.60 11.80 40.16
CA GLU A 609 2.08 11.25 38.91
C GLU A 609 3.17 10.76 37.89
N VAL A 610 4.39 11.24 38.05
CA VAL A 610 5.57 10.84 37.27
C VAL A 610 6.77 10.67 38.19
N VAL A 611 7.45 9.53 38.04
CA VAL A 611 8.66 9.17 38.82
C VAL A 611 9.76 8.83 37.83
N PHE A 612 10.97 9.33 38.05
CA PHE A 612 12.12 9.11 37.19
C PHE A 612 13.09 8.07 37.75
N THR A 613 14.06 7.67 36.92
CA THR A 613 15.10 6.67 37.26
C THR A 613 15.80 7.01 38.62
N GLU A 614 16.10 8.28 38.87
CA GLU A 614 16.79 8.74 40.04
C GLU A 614 16.00 8.47 41.34
N ASP A 615 14.69 8.60 41.30
CA ASP A 615 13.82 8.28 42.42
C ASP A 615 13.75 6.78 42.69
N VAL A 616 13.72 5.97 41.60
CA VAL A 616 13.72 4.50 41.70
C VAL A 616 15.04 3.99 42.23
N GLU A 617 16.16 4.58 41.80
CA GLU A 617 17.49 4.27 42.31
C GLU A 617 17.61 4.62 43.82
N ARG A 618 16.98 5.69 44.30
CA ARG A 618 16.94 6.06 45.71
C ARG A 618 16.18 5.00 46.54
N ILE A 619 15.09 4.44 46.02
CA ILE A 619 14.25 3.46 46.74
C ILE A 619 14.92 2.08 46.75
N PHE A 620 15.39 1.58 45.60
CA PHE A 620 15.86 0.21 45.46
C PHE A 620 17.39 0.08 45.40
N GLY A 621 18.12 1.20 45.38
CA GLY A 621 19.56 1.22 45.13
C GLY A 621 19.92 1.06 43.65
N ARG A 622 21.21 1.05 43.37
CA ARG A 622 21.72 0.92 41.99
C ARG A 622 21.43 -0.45 41.41
N ARG A 623 21.08 -0.49 40.13
CA ARG A 623 20.84 -1.75 39.43
C ARG A 623 22.06 -2.67 39.40
N LYS A 624 21.85 -3.96 39.63
CA LYS A 624 22.91 -4.98 39.62
C LYS A 624 23.70 -4.98 38.30
N LYS A 625 23.03 -4.82 37.19
CA LYS A 625 23.64 -4.80 35.86
C LYS A 625 24.59 -3.62 35.67
N ASP A 626 24.22 -2.44 36.13
CA ASP A 626 25.06 -1.23 36.02
C ASP A 626 26.33 -1.37 36.84
N ILE A 627 26.21 -1.93 38.05
CA ILE A 627 27.36 -2.25 38.90
C ILE A 627 28.29 -3.25 38.27
N LEU A 628 27.72 -4.31 37.64
CA LEU A 628 28.49 -5.33 36.95
C LEU A 628 29.20 -4.80 35.70
N ARG A 629 28.52 -3.92 34.95
CA ARG A 629 29.07 -3.25 33.78
C ARG A 629 30.25 -2.36 34.15
N GLU A 630 30.10 -1.51 35.15
CA GLU A 630 31.19 -0.67 35.64
C GLU A 630 32.40 -1.49 36.11
N ARG A 631 32.16 -2.61 36.81
CA ARG A 631 33.25 -3.50 37.22
C ARG A 631 34.00 -4.11 36.02
N LYS A 632 33.26 -4.60 35.00
CA LYS A 632 33.85 -5.12 33.75
C LYS A 632 34.61 -4.04 32.99
N GLU A 633 34.10 -2.84 32.91
CA GLU A 633 34.78 -1.71 32.28
C GLU A 633 36.04 -1.27 33.04
N ALA A 634 35.99 -1.27 34.37
CA ALA A 634 37.17 -1.02 35.21
C ALA A 634 38.22 -2.11 35.05
N GLU A 635 37.83 -3.38 35.06
CA GLU A 635 38.74 -4.51 34.82
C GLU A 635 39.35 -4.47 33.40
N ALA A 636 38.57 -4.11 32.39
CA ALA A 636 39.06 -3.96 31.02
C ALA A 636 40.09 -2.79 30.92
N LYS A 637 39.82 -1.66 31.58
CA LYS A 637 40.79 -0.55 31.66
C LYS A 637 42.06 -0.92 32.40
N VAL A 638 41.96 -1.67 33.48
CA VAL A 638 43.17 -2.19 34.21
C VAL A 638 43.96 -3.15 33.35
N LYS A 639 43.29 -4.06 32.61
CA LYS A 639 43.98 -4.96 31.68
C LYS A 639 44.62 -4.20 30.51
N ALA A 640 43.98 -3.19 29.95
CA ALA A 640 44.50 -2.35 28.87
C ALA A 640 45.73 -1.55 29.36
N ASN A 641 45.66 -0.94 30.55
CA ASN A 641 46.79 -0.22 31.15
C ASN A 641 47.94 -1.19 31.59
N GLY A 642 47.61 -2.40 32.07
CA GLY A 642 48.60 -3.40 32.41
C GLY A 642 49.33 -3.99 31.20
N ALA A 643 48.69 -3.98 30.02
CA ALA A 643 49.31 -4.37 28.76
C ALA A 643 50.23 -3.24 28.20
N ALA A 644 49.90 -1.98 28.47
CA ALA A 644 50.72 -0.85 28.06
C ALA A 644 52.03 -0.71 28.87
N VAL A 645 52.05 -1.18 30.14
CA VAL A 645 53.23 -1.13 30.99
C VAL A 645 54.22 -2.27 30.74
N LYS A 646 53.86 -3.33 30.00
CA LYS A 646 54.74 -4.44 29.59
C LYS A 646 55.42 -4.26 28.24
N GLY A 647 55.32 -3.09 27.62
CA GLY A 647 55.84 -2.79 26.28
C GLY A 647 56.92 -1.70 26.23
N GLU A 648 57.75 -1.51 27.27
CA GLU A 648 58.96 -0.72 27.08
C GLU A 648 60.10 -1.65 26.60
N PRO A 649 60.75 -1.35 25.46
CA PRO A 649 61.88 -2.12 24.98
C PRO A 649 63.15 -1.60 25.66
N GLU A 650 63.89 -2.49 26.32
CA GLU A 650 65.29 -2.26 26.67
C GLU A 650 66.09 -1.87 25.41
N ALA A 651 66.64 -0.65 25.46
CA ALA A 651 67.58 -0.15 24.51
C ALA A 651 68.97 -0.64 24.92
N SER A 652 69.72 -1.20 24.00
CA SER A 652 71.16 -0.98 23.80
C SER A 652 71.85 -2.09 23.01
N ALA A 653 72.35 -1.76 21.92
CA ALA A 653 73.71 -1.90 21.35
C ALA A 653 73.69 -2.31 19.86
N ALA A 654 74.04 -1.37 19.04
CA ALA A 654 74.61 -1.58 17.70
C ALA A 654 76.14 -1.62 17.85
N PRO A 655 76.99 -1.88 16.82
CA PRO A 655 76.74 -2.44 15.49
C PRO A 655 77.86 -3.47 15.06
N ALA A 656 77.67 -4.24 14.02
CA ALA A 656 78.78 -4.64 13.12
C ALA A 656 78.27 -5.13 11.73
N ALA A 657 78.97 -4.69 10.77
CA ALA A 657 78.94 -4.68 9.33
C ALA A 657 78.58 -5.99 8.58
N LYS A 658 78.05 -5.70 7.36
CA LYS A 658 77.86 -6.54 6.16
C LYS A 658 79.10 -7.39 5.78
N PRO A 659 78.99 -8.51 4.98
CA PRO A 659 78.79 -8.29 3.54
C PRO A 659 77.76 -9.20 2.84
N ALA A 660 77.26 -8.72 1.69
CA ALA A 660 76.68 -9.50 0.62
C ALA A 660 77.78 -9.92 -0.36
N PRO A 661 77.55 -10.58 -1.49
CA PRO A 661 76.47 -11.46 -1.97
C PRO A 661 76.99 -12.74 -2.61
N GLU A 662 76.22 -13.71 -3.00
CA GLU A 662 76.48 -14.50 -4.20
C GLU A 662 75.25 -15.26 -4.69
N GLU A 663 75.07 -15.16 -5.99
CA GLU A 663 74.13 -15.82 -6.88
C GLU A 663 74.40 -17.36 -6.84
N ASP A 664 73.31 -18.14 -7.04
CA ASP A 664 73.17 -19.01 -8.20
C ASP A 664 71.91 -19.82 -8.15
N ALA A 665 71.25 -19.87 -9.28
CA ALA A 665 70.14 -20.74 -9.67
C ALA A 665 70.75 -22.08 -10.19
N PRO A 666 69.98 -23.02 -10.80
CA PRO A 666 68.69 -23.66 -10.51
C PRO A 666 68.84 -25.22 -10.63
N ALA A 667 67.83 -25.98 -10.26
CA ALA A 667 67.48 -27.31 -10.84
C ALA A 667 66.19 -27.83 -10.25
N VAL A 668 65.19 -27.99 -11.03
CA VAL A 668 64.75 -29.09 -11.94
C VAL A 668 64.03 -30.23 -11.19
N VAL A 669 62.73 -30.28 -11.41
CA VAL A 669 61.84 -31.40 -11.81
C VAL A 669 61.86 -32.68 -10.93
N GLN A 670 60.67 -33.04 -10.42
CA GLN A 670 60.03 -34.28 -10.86
C GLN A 670 58.59 -34.41 -10.37
N THR A 671 57.74 -34.58 -11.31
CA THR A 671 56.44 -35.21 -11.38
C THR A 671 56.37 -36.57 -10.72
N GLU A 672 55.26 -36.86 -10.03
CA GLU A 672 54.66 -38.21 -10.05
C GLU A 672 53.16 -38.13 -9.71
N THR A 673 52.36 -38.42 -10.68
CA THR A 673 51.04 -39.05 -10.56
C THR A 673 51.26 -40.56 -10.42
N PRO A 674 50.42 -41.30 -9.71
CA PRO A 674 49.70 -42.37 -10.39
C PRO A 674 48.22 -42.51 -9.97
N GLU A 675 47.41 -42.71 -10.98
CA GLU A 675 46.60 -43.91 -11.30
C GLU A 675 45.44 -44.28 -10.39
N ALA A 676 44.31 -44.25 -11.07
CA ALA A 676 43.08 -44.99 -10.72
C ALA A 676 43.30 -46.51 -10.96
N PRO A 677 42.48 -47.36 -10.38
CA PRO A 677 41.81 -48.31 -11.21
C PRO A 677 40.30 -48.42 -11.00
N ALA A 678 39.75 -48.83 -12.07
CA ALA A 678 38.43 -49.15 -12.49
C ALA A 678 37.79 -50.37 -11.81
N ASP A 679 36.46 -50.44 -12.08
CA ASP A 679 35.63 -51.62 -12.27
C ASP A 679 34.88 -52.23 -11.08
N GLY A 680 33.56 -52.37 -11.33
CA GLY A 680 32.74 -53.34 -10.65
C GLY A 680 31.25 -52.99 -10.55
N ASN A 681 30.63 -52.87 -11.66
CA ASN A 681 29.31 -53.40 -12.07
C ASN A 681 28.57 -54.26 -11.01
N THR A 682 27.33 -53.91 -10.67
CA THR A 682 26.17 -54.83 -10.87
C THR A 682 24.84 -54.14 -10.58
N ALA A 683 23.95 -54.41 -11.50
CA ALA A 683 22.53 -54.09 -11.56
C ALA A 683 21.67 -54.94 -10.61
N ALA A 684 20.53 -54.41 -10.22
CA ALA A 684 19.19 -55.03 -10.08
C ALA A 684 18.28 -54.01 -9.37
N ALA A 685 17.32 -53.39 -9.97
CA ALA A 685 16.03 -53.85 -10.54
C ALA A 685 15.00 -54.31 -9.48
N ILE A 686 13.81 -53.78 -9.67
CA ILE A 686 12.49 -54.27 -9.21
C ILE A 686 12.10 -53.74 -7.81
N SER A 687 10.93 -53.19 -7.52
CA SER A 687 9.58 -53.16 -8.17
C SER A 687 8.63 -52.32 -7.33
N LYS A 688 7.75 -51.60 -7.97
CA LYS A 688 6.36 -51.33 -7.75
C LYS A 688 5.62 -51.94 -6.56
N THR A 689 4.73 -51.18 -6.09
CA THR A 689 3.33 -51.32 -5.56
C THR A 689 3.26 -50.81 -4.11
N GLU A 690 2.35 -50.01 -3.72
CA GLU A 690 0.99 -49.51 -3.99
C GLU A 690 0.84 -48.06 -3.58
#